data_f5ff4d59d46a3afaa0b3bc30617c1b2c
#
_entry.id   f5ff4d59d46a3afaa0b3bc30617c1b2c
#
_cell.length_a   1.000
_cell.length_b   1.000
_cell.length_c   1.000
_cell.angle_alpha   90.00
_cell.angle_beta   90.00
_cell.angle_gamma   90.00
#
_symmetry.space_group_name_H-M   'P 1'
#
loop_
_entity.id
_entity.type
_entity.pdbx_description
1 polymer ?
#
loop_
_entity_poly.entity_id
_entity_poly.type
_entity_poly.pdbx_seq_one_letter_code
_entity_poly.pdbx_strand_id
1 'polypeptide(L)'
;MRTTPQALATALLLCSVEPAAASQDGASTTGALKHLSIEELMDIEVTSVSRAPETLNSAAAAVSVITNEAIRRSGATTIPEALRGVPGLHVARRNSDSWAVSSRAFSSINSEKLLVLSDTRSIYTPLVSGVFWDVQDYLMEDIERIEVIRGPGASLWGSNAVNGVISITTKHARNTQGTFLSATVGTEELGSAAARYGGRFGESGFFRVFGQYSDRAASFKPRSPTSDDWRIGHAGFRADWDASSSDALTLQADLYSANIGQYGPGVSIIGRPGPSGDLEVHASGGNVLGRWRRDLGGGSDLQLRAYYDNTHRNDPSFRDDLETFDLDLQHRYVPSARHEIVWGLNYRVSDNDNRGKGVFALDPQDSRDQLFGGFAQDQFAISDALRLTVGTKLEHNDFSGFEVQPTVRLSWDVAPRQNAWAAVSRAVRVPTRLERDIAIEVTPPGSNPRGVLLGDDEFDAEELLAYELGYRWQPLDALGLDLALFHNRYEGLASLEFGTPTLDPQTGVVTVPVVNRNLTDARSQGAELLATFWARDNWRLIGSYSYIYLDMQPHGGDLNRAVFLEGATPRQQFSLRSLLDLPGRLQLDAQFRHSAALERLPGTVDGAGIDGYSELDVRVAWQASEHLELSLVGQNLLHDHHLEFGTPATRGEIERSVYGKAAWRF
;
A
#
# COMPACT_ATOMS: atom_id res chain seq x y z
N MET A 1 33.14 30.15 1.55
CA MET A 1 32.88 30.79 0.24
C MET A 1 31.55 30.25 -0.21
N ARG A 2 30.54 31.10 -0.16
CA ARG A 2 29.15 30.77 -0.55
C ARG A 2 29.05 30.82 -2.07
N THR A 3 28.71 29.68 -2.70
CA THR A 3 28.30 29.66 -4.10
C THR A 3 26.79 29.43 -4.15
N THR A 4 26.10 30.47 -4.59
CA THR A 4 24.68 30.51 -4.93
C THR A 4 24.35 29.54 -6.06
N PRO A 5 23.22 28.78 -5.98
CA PRO A 5 22.71 28.07 -7.15
C PRO A 5 21.95 29.05 -8.04
N GLN A 6 22.43 29.23 -9.26
CA GLN A 6 21.74 29.96 -10.32
C GLN A 6 20.55 29.13 -10.85
N ALA A 7 19.47 29.86 -10.97
CA ALA A 7 18.17 29.47 -11.47
C ALA A 7 18.19 28.67 -12.79
N LEU A 8 17.45 27.57 -12.82
CA LEU A 8 16.90 26.97 -14.03
C LEU A 8 15.52 27.62 -14.30
N ALA A 9 15.51 28.80 -14.81
CA ALA A 9 14.35 29.46 -15.41
C ALA A 9 14.70 29.71 -16.87
N THR A 10 14.17 28.88 -17.80
CA THR A 10 13.87 29.31 -19.19
C THR A 10 13.49 28.06 -20.01
N ALA A 11 12.22 27.90 -20.31
CA ALA A 11 11.66 27.55 -21.62
C ALA A 11 10.15 27.21 -21.48
N LEU A 12 9.35 28.23 -21.20
CA LEU A 12 7.94 28.20 -21.62
C LEU A 12 7.88 28.71 -23.05
N LEU A 13 7.98 27.82 -24.01
CA LEU A 13 7.59 28.06 -25.38
C LEU A 13 6.07 28.16 -25.45
N LEU A 14 5.55 29.35 -25.58
CA LEU A 14 4.16 29.64 -25.96
C LEU A 14 3.93 29.14 -27.39
N CYS A 15 3.44 27.92 -27.52
CA CYS A 15 2.75 27.48 -28.73
C CYS A 15 1.30 27.97 -28.64
N SER A 16 0.97 28.99 -29.39
CA SER A 16 -0.42 29.38 -29.65
C SER A 16 -1.10 28.30 -30.50
N VAL A 17 -1.92 27.48 -29.84
CA VAL A 17 -2.83 26.55 -30.53
C VAL A 17 -4.19 27.23 -30.59
N GLU A 18 -4.67 27.49 -31.80
CA GLU A 18 -6.05 27.93 -32.04
C GLU A 18 -7.05 26.86 -31.55
N PRO A 19 -8.17 27.22 -30.92
CA PRO A 19 -9.13 26.25 -30.45
C PRO A 19 -9.92 25.70 -31.64
N ALA A 20 -9.74 24.42 -31.95
CA ALA A 20 -10.65 23.68 -32.80
C ALA A 20 -11.98 23.52 -32.07
N ALA A 21 -13.08 23.89 -32.73
CA ALA A 21 -14.44 23.79 -32.24
C ALA A 21 -14.77 22.34 -31.84
N ALA A 22 -14.98 22.11 -30.55
CA ALA A 22 -15.47 20.82 -30.04
C ALA A 22 -16.95 20.65 -30.37
N SER A 23 -17.27 19.61 -31.12
CA SER A 23 -18.63 19.12 -31.27
C SER A 23 -19.14 18.60 -29.91
N GLN A 24 -20.23 19.17 -29.44
CA GLN A 24 -20.99 18.71 -28.30
C GLN A 24 -21.64 17.36 -28.64
N ASP A 25 -21.07 16.27 -28.10
CA ASP A 25 -21.79 15.05 -27.73
C ASP A 25 -20.85 14.22 -26.84
N GLY A 26 -20.97 14.47 -25.56
CA GLY A 26 -20.25 13.76 -24.49
C GLY A 26 -20.83 14.19 -23.17
N ALA A 27 -21.98 13.58 -22.79
CA ALA A 27 -22.50 13.72 -21.43
C ALA A 27 -21.39 13.37 -20.45
N SER A 28 -20.93 14.36 -19.68
CA SER A 28 -19.87 14.21 -18.69
C SER A 28 -20.32 13.24 -17.60
N THR A 29 -19.75 12.06 -17.59
CA THR A 29 -19.88 11.04 -16.52
C THR A 29 -19.41 11.51 -15.14
N THR A 30 -18.82 12.69 -15.04
CA THR A 30 -18.40 13.32 -13.76
C THR A 30 -19.57 13.79 -12.88
N GLY A 31 -20.79 13.87 -13.43
CA GLY A 31 -21.99 14.22 -12.65
C GLY A 31 -22.71 13.03 -12.02
N ALA A 32 -22.49 11.83 -12.53
CA ALA A 32 -23.22 10.62 -12.13
C ALA A 32 -22.69 9.94 -10.86
N LEU A 33 -21.42 10.17 -10.47
CA LEU A 33 -20.83 9.57 -9.26
C LEU A 33 -21.18 10.31 -7.97
N LYS A 34 -21.89 11.42 -8.04
CA LYS A 34 -22.17 12.28 -6.86
C LYS A 34 -23.14 11.70 -5.84
N HIS A 35 -23.93 10.70 -6.19
CA HIS A 35 -24.99 10.16 -5.31
C HIS A 35 -25.21 8.67 -5.54
N LEU A 36 -24.12 7.86 -5.51
CA LEU A 36 -24.30 6.41 -5.52
C LEU A 36 -25.14 5.99 -4.31
N SER A 37 -26.29 5.37 -4.54
CA SER A 37 -27.08 4.70 -3.51
C SER A 37 -26.26 3.60 -2.82
N ILE A 38 -26.75 3.04 -1.73
CA ILE A 38 -26.06 1.91 -1.08
C ILE A 38 -26.03 0.70 -2.01
N GLU A 39 -27.09 0.47 -2.78
CA GLU A 39 -27.14 -0.56 -3.81
C GLU A 39 -26.02 -0.37 -4.83
N GLU A 40 -25.89 0.82 -5.40
CA GLU A 40 -24.83 1.13 -6.36
C GLU A 40 -23.43 1.03 -5.76
N LEU A 41 -23.26 1.36 -4.46
CA LEU A 41 -21.99 1.15 -3.75
C LEU A 41 -21.66 -0.33 -3.55
N MET A 42 -22.68 -1.16 -3.29
CA MET A 42 -22.52 -2.63 -3.15
C MET A 42 -22.34 -3.33 -4.51
N ASP A 43 -22.79 -2.70 -5.59
CA ASP A 43 -22.60 -3.16 -6.97
C ASP A 43 -21.31 -2.64 -7.61
N ILE A 44 -20.47 -1.89 -6.88
CA ILE A 44 -19.15 -1.51 -7.37
C ILE A 44 -18.37 -2.78 -7.74
N GLU A 45 -17.86 -2.78 -8.95
CA GLU A 45 -17.06 -3.86 -9.48
C GLU A 45 -15.66 -3.85 -8.84
N VAL A 46 -15.28 -4.98 -8.25
CA VAL A 46 -13.95 -5.25 -7.73
C VAL A 46 -13.27 -6.34 -8.55
N THR A 47 -11.96 -6.27 -8.70
CA THR A 47 -11.20 -7.22 -9.50
C THR A 47 -10.10 -7.90 -8.70
N SER A 48 -9.73 -7.36 -7.55
CA SER A 48 -8.59 -7.87 -6.77
C SER A 48 -8.88 -9.18 -6.04
N VAL A 49 -10.14 -9.51 -5.78
CA VAL A 49 -10.56 -10.71 -5.00
C VAL A 49 -10.52 -12.00 -5.82
N SER A 50 -10.87 -11.91 -7.11
CA SER A 50 -11.02 -13.08 -8.02
C SER A 50 -10.17 -12.98 -9.29
N ARG A 51 -9.47 -11.86 -9.51
CA ARG A 51 -8.84 -11.48 -10.79
C ARG A 51 -9.86 -11.44 -11.96
N ALA A 52 -11.12 -11.40 -11.63
CA ALA A 52 -12.25 -11.24 -12.56
C ALA A 52 -13.19 -10.17 -12.02
N PRO A 53 -13.96 -9.49 -12.85
CA PRO A 53 -14.98 -8.56 -12.40
C PRO A 53 -16.04 -9.25 -11.56
N GLU A 54 -16.23 -8.81 -10.32
CA GLU A 54 -17.32 -9.24 -9.43
C GLU A 54 -17.83 -8.05 -8.63
N THR A 55 -19.08 -8.11 -8.16
CA THR A 55 -19.62 -7.02 -7.33
C THR A 55 -19.10 -7.11 -5.90
N LEU A 56 -18.92 -5.98 -5.25
CA LEU A 56 -18.48 -5.93 -3.84
C LEU A 56 -19.41 -6.78 -2.96
N ASN A 57 -20.72 -6.79 -3.24
CA ASN A 57 -21.70 -7.57 -2.49
C ASN A 57 -21.48 -9.07 -2.60
N SER A 58 -21.07 -9.58 -3.77
CA SER A 58 -20.88 -11.03 -4.00
C SER A 58 -19.50 -11.53 -3.60
N ALA A 59 -18.53 -10.66 -3.39
CA ALA A 59 -17.16 -11.02 -3.07
C ALA A 59 -17.07 -11.72 -1.69
N ALA A 60 -16.58 -12.96 -1.67
CA ALA A 60 -16.38 -13.74 -0.44
C ALA A 60 -15.06 -13.36 0.24
N ALA A 61 -14.89 -12.10 0.61
CA ALA A 61 -13.73 -11.55 1.30
C ALA A 61 -14.10 -10.22 1.99
N ALA A 62 -13.33 -9.82 2.99
CA ALA A 62 -13.41 -8.49 3.58
C ALA A 62 -12.72 -7.47 2.66
N VAL A 63 -13.50 -6.70 1.90
CA VAL A 63 -13.00 -5.75 0.89
C VAL A 63 -13.49 -4.34 1.17
N SER A 64 -12.63 -3.36 1.00
CA SER A 64 -13.00 -1.94 0.98
C SER A 64 -12.56 -1.31 -0.31
N VAL A 65 -13.41 -0.47 -0.90
CA VAL A 65 -13.10 0.30 -2.12
C VAL A 65 -13.07 1.78 -1.78
N ILE A 66 -11.94 2.42 -2.04
CA ILE A 66 -11.75 3.86 -1.90
C ILE A 66 -11.79 4.44 -3.31
N THR A 67 -12.89 5.08 -3.67
CA THR A 67 -13.09 5.67 -4.99
C THR A 67 -12.30 6.97 -5.16
N ASN A 68 -12.09 7.42 -6.39
CA ASN A 68 -11.47 8.71 -6.68
C ASN A 68 -12.15 9.88 -5.94
N GLU A 69 -13.48 9.86 -5.85
CA GLU A 69 -14.22 10.87 -5.07
C GLU A 69 -13.88 10.79 -3.58
N ALA A 70 -13.83 9.57 -3.02
CA ALA A 70 -13.48 9.37 -1.62
C ALA A 70 -12.04 9.85 -1.32
N ILE A 71 -11.08 9.64 -2.23
CA ILE A 71 -9.71 10.15 -2.15
C ILE A 71 -9.75 11.69 -2.16
N ARG A 72 -10.38 12.31 -3.15
CA ARG A 72 -10.46 13.76 -3.28
C ARG A 72 -11.10 14.42 -2.05
N ARG A 73 -12.19 13.85 -1.52
CA ARG A 73 -12.93 14.38 -0.37
C ARG A 73 -12.25 14.10 0.98
N SER A 74 -11.26 13.19 1.04
CA SER A 74 -10.50 12.98 2.27
C SER A 74 -9.49 14.10 2.55
N GLY A 75 -9.07 14.85 1.53
CA GLY A 75 -7.94 15.76 1.65
C GLY A 75 -6.59 15.04 1.80
N ALA A 76 -6.52 13.76 1.45
CA ALA A 76 -5.26 13.02 1.45
C ALA A 76 -4.33 13.51 0.34
N THR A 77 -3.06 13.67 0.65
CA THR A 77 -2.01 14.03 -0.30
C THR A 77 -1.13 12.85 -0.67
N THR A 78 -1.21 11.74 0.09
CA THR A 78 -0.47 10.49 -0.13
C THR A 78 -1.39 9.28 -0.13
N ILE A 79 -0.90 8.16 -0.69
CA ILE A 79 -1.63 6.87 -0.66
C ILE A 79 -1.91 6.40 0.78
N PRO A 80 -0.92 6.35 1.71
CA PRO A 80 -1.20 5.96 3.09
C PRO A 80 -2.29 6.81 3.76
N GLU A 81 -2.32 8.12 3.54
CA GLU A 81 -3.39 8.98 4.07
C GLU A 81 -4.76 8.59 3.53
N ALA A 82 -4.86 8.30 2.23
CA ALA A 82 -6.12 7.86 1.62
C ALA A 82 -6.63 6.53 2.20
N LEU A 83 -5.74 5.68 2.73
CA LEU A 83 -6.07 4.41 3.37
C LEU A 83 -6.58 4.56 4.81
N ARG A 84 -6.41 5.74 5.44
CA ARG A 84 -6.92 5.99 6.81
C ARG A 84 -8.44 5.83 6.87
N GLY A 85 -8.92 5.13 7.87
CA GLY A 85 -10.35 4.86 8.05
C GLY A 85 -10.83 3.56 7.38
N VAL A 86 -10.00 2.81 6.68
CA VAL A 86 -10.31 1.44 6.28
C VAL A 86 -10.29 0.55 7.53
N PRO A 87 -11.39 -0.18 7.86
CA PRO A 87 -11.41 -1.03 9.04
C PRO A 87 -10.35 -2.13 8.93
N GLY A 88 -9.73 -2.52 10.04
CA GLY A 88 -8.70 -3.56 10.08
C GLY A 88 -7.32 -3.15 9.54
N LEU A 89 -7.21 -1.93 8.99
CA LEU A 89 -5.93 -1.36 8.56
C LEU A 89 -5.38 -0.40 9.63
N HIS A 90 -4.16 -0.61 10.06
CA HIS A 90 -3.41 0.36 10.85
C HIS A 90 -2.55 1.20 9.92
N VAL A 91 -2.82 2.49 9.87
CA VAL A 91 -2.06 3.47 9.06
C VAL A 91 -1.55 4.54 10.00
N ALA A 92 -0.27 4.52 10.26
CA ALA A 92 0.38 5.42 11.20
C ALA A 92 1.63 6.04 10.59
N ARG A 93 1.87 7.30 10.88
CA ARG A 93 2.98 8.06 10.37
C ARG A 93 4.13 8.07 11.38
N ARG A 94 5.34 7.74 10.95
CA ARG A 94 6.52 7.77 11.79
C ARG A 94 7.16 9.17 11.83
N ASN A 95 7.23 9.81 10.67
CA ASN A 95 7.83 11.12 10.44
C ASN A 95 7.29 11.71 9.12
N SER A 96 7.95 12.69 8.51
CA SER A 96 7.48 13.37 7.31
C SER A 96 7.27 12.45 6.09
N ASP A 97 8.12 11.45 5.92
CA ASP A 97 8.22 10.61 4.72
C ASP A 97 7.85 9.13 4.94
N SER A 98 7.76 8.67 6.19
CA SER A 98 7.71 7.24 6.51
C SER A 98 6.41 6.84 7.21
N TRP A 99 5.82 5.74 6.73
CA TRP A 99 4.52 5.24 7.13
C TRP A 99 4.58 3.77 7.56
N ALA A 100 3.86 3.44 8.63
CA ALA A 100 3.52 2.07 8.95
C ALA A 100 2.12 1.78 8.40
N VAL A 101 2.01 0.82 7.48
CA VAL A 101 0.73 0.35 6.94
C VAL A 101 0.66 -1.15 7.15
N SER A 102 -0.31 -1.60 7.92
CA SER A 102 -0.48 -3.03 8.21
C SER A 102 -1.96 -3.43 8.29
N SER A 103 -2.26 -4.68 8.06
CA SER A 103 -3.60 -5.25 8.17
C SER A 103 -3.59 -6.37 9.21
N ARG A 104 -4.59 -6.37 10.12
CA ARG A 104 -4.84 -7.46 11.06
C ARG A 104 -3.63 -7.84 11.93
N ALA A 105 -2.84 -6.85 12.35
CA ALA A 105 -1.65 -6.92 13.21
C ALA A 105 -0.31 -6.75 12.48
N PHE A 106 0.80 -6.96 13.20
CA PHE A 106 2.20 -6.85 12.73
C PHE A 106 2.53 -5.48 12.16
N SER A 107 2.21 -4.42 12.93
CA SER A 107 2.51 -3.05 12.52
C SER A 107 3.99 -2.80 12.38
N SER A 108 4.41 -2.44 11.17
CA SER A 108 5.79 -2.21 10.77
C SER A 108 5.84 -1.12 9.70
N ILE A 109 6.93 -0.37 9.65
CA ILE A 109 7.19 0.61 8.58
C ILE A 109 7.41 -0.04 7.21
N ASN A 110 7.68 -1.34 7.18
CA ASN A 110 7.94 -2.07 5.94
C ASN A 110 6.66 -2.66 5.32
N SER A 111 5.55 -2.77 6.06
CA SER A 111 4.30 -3.40 5.58
C SER A 111 4.47 -4.89 5.21
N GLU A 112 5.27 -5.63 5.95
CA GLU A 112 5.84 -6.95 5.61
C GLU A 112 4.85 -8.05 5.19
N LYS A 113 3.58 -7.95 5.57
CA LYS A 113 2.56 -8.97 5.29
C LYS A 113 1.46 -8.47 4.35
N LEU A 114 1.71 -7.33 3.67
CA LEU A 114 0.81 -6.73 2.71
C LEU A 114 1.43 -6.72 1.31
N LEU A 115 0.74 -7.28 0.35
CA LEU A 115 1.10 -7.10 -1.05
C LEU A 115 0.45 -5.81 -1.57
N VAL A 116 1.26 -4.93 -2.14
CA VAL A 116 0.79 -3.68 -2.74
C VAL A 116 1.04 -3.70 -4.25
N LEU A 117 -0.02 -3.41 -4.99
CA LEU A 117 -0.04 -3.42 -6.45
C LEU A 117 -0.41 -2.05 -6.99
N SER A 118 0.26 -1.61 -8.03
CA SER A 118 -0.08 -0.43 -8.84
C SER A 118 -0.33 -0.86 -10.28
N ASP A 119 -1.57 -0.71 -10.76
CA ASP A 119 -2.03 -1.21 -12.06
C ASP A 119 -1.62 -2.68 -12.33
N THR A 120 -1.66 -3.50 -11.27
CA THR A 120 -1.24 -4.91 -11.20
C THR A 120 0.28 -5.16 -11.20
N ARG A 121 1.13 -4.13 -11.25
CA ARG A 121 2.57 -4.22 -10.99
C ARG A 121 2.81 -4.29 -9.48
N SER A 122 3.61 -5.22 -9.00
CA SER A 122 4.03 -5.27 -7.60
C SER A 122 5.06 -4.16 -7.33
N ILE A 123 4.82 -3.36 -6.28
CA ILE A 123 5.76 -2.32 -5.81
C ILE A 123 6.51 -2.76 -4.55
N TYR A 124 6.56 -4.04 -4.33
CA TYR A 124 7.22 -4.71 -3.22
C TYR A 124 8.72 -4.84 -3.46
N THR A 125 9.54 -4.62 -2.41
CA THR A 125 10.98 -4.86 -2.44
C THR A 125 11.36 -6.12 -1.67
N PRO A 126 12.18 -7.03 -2.24
CA PRO A 126 12.64 -8.23 -1.56
C PRO A 126 13.65 -7.94 -0.44
N LEU A 127 14.21 -6.73 -0.37
CA LEU A 127 15.16 -6.34 0.68
C LEU A 127 14.55 -6.43 2.08
N VAL A 128 13.32 -5.90 2.24
CA VAL A 128 12.64 -5.76 3.53
C VAL A 128 11.24 -6.37 3.57
N SER A 129 10.83 -7.13 2.56
CA SER A 129 9.45 -7.65 2.40
C SER A 129 8.39 -6.57 2.50
N GLY A 130 8.54 -5.46 1.78
CA GLY A 130 7.62 -4.37 1.98
C GLY A 130 7.63 -3.30 0.89
N VAL A 131 7.17 -2.11 1.24
CA VAL A 131 7.00 -0.98 0.33
C VAL A 131 7.70 0.25 0.88
N PHE A 132 8.53 0.87 0.07
CA PHE A 132 9.03 2.22 0.32
C PHE A 132 7.96 3.24 -0.05
N TRP A 133 7.14 3.65 0.92
CA TRP A 133 6.04 4.60 0.70
C TRP A 133 6.50 6.01 0.32
N ASP A 134 7.73 6.36 0.68
CA ASP A 134 8.38 7.64 0.41
C ASP A 134 8.61 7.92 -1.09
N VAL A 135 8.53 6.90 -1.94
CA VAL A 135 8.63 7.03 -3.39
C VAL A 135 7.32 6.68 -4.14
N GLN A 136 6.23 6.39 -3.40
CA GLN A 136 4.93 6.08 -3.98
C GLN A 136 4.06 7.36 -4.08
N ASP A 137 4.53 8.34 -4.84
CA ASP A 137 3.86 9.64 -5.04
C ASP A 137 3.07 9.64 -6.36
N TYR A 138 1.78 9.35 -6.28
CA TYR A 138 0.88 9.31 -7.43
C TYR A 138 0.15 10.65 -7.61
N LEU A 139 -0.16 11.01 -8.87
CA LEU A 139 -1.16 12.04 -9.13
C LEU A 139 -2.53 11.53 -8.63
N MET A 140 -2.92 11.96 -7.42
CA MET A 140 -4.09 11.42 -6.70
C MET A 140 -5.39 11.55 -7.51
N GLU A 141 -5.49 12.56 -8.39
CA GLU A 141 -6.61 12.76 -9.29
C GLU A 141 -6.70 11.72 -10.40
N ASP A 142 -5.60 11.02 -10.70
CA ASP A 142 -5.55 9.97 -11.72
C ASP A 142 -5.78 8.58 -11.16
N ILE A 143 -5.85 8.42 -9.84
CA ILE A 143 -6.29 7.17 -9.23
C ILE A 143 -7.79 7.01 -9.48
N GLU A 144 -8.19 5.88 -10.04
CA GLU A 144 -9.61 5.53 -10.21
C GLU A 144 -10.19 5.01 -8.90
N ARG A 145 -9.49 4.05 -8.28
CA ARG A 145 -9.84 3.47 -6.99
C ARG A 145 -8.65 2.77 -6.35
N ILE A 146 -8.76 2.56 -5.05
CA ILE A 146 -7.88 1.68 -4.29
C ILE A 146 -8.77 0.58 -3.69
N GLU A 147 -8.48 -0.67 -4.03
CA GLU A 147 -9.13 -1.84 -3.46
C GLU A 147 -8.24 -2.37 -2.34
N VAL A 148 -8.81 -2.58 -1.15
CA VAL A 148 -8.12 -3.12 0.01
C VAL A 148 -8.79 -4.43 0.41
N ILE A 149 -8.13 -5.55 0.13
CA ILE A 149 -8.52 -6.87 0.64
C ILE A 149 -7.83 -7.04 1.99
N ARG A 150 -8.60 -7.37 3.02
CA ARG A 150 -8.11 -7.74 4.35
C ARG A 150 -8.23 -9.24 4.50
N GLY A 151 -7.10 -9.89 4.82
CA GLY A 151 -6.97 -11.33 4.80
C GLY A 151 -6.24 -11.88 3.56
N PRO A 152 -6.03 -13.19 3.48
CA PRO A 152 -5.18 -13.78 2.45
C PRO A 152 -5.67 -13.59 1.02
N GLY A 153 -4.78 -13.09 0.16
CA GLY A 153 -4.96 -13.01 -1.29
C GLY A 153 -4.04 -13.96 -2.08
N ALA A 154 -3.33 -14.82 -1.38
CA ALA A 154 -2.19 -15.55 -1.93
C ALA A 154 -2.54 -16.59 -2.99
N SER A 155 -3.75 -17.17 -2.96
CA SER A 155 -4.21 -18.15 -3.96
C SER A 155 -4.26 -17.59 -5.39
N LEU A 156 -4.25 -16.27 -5.54
CA LEU A 156 -4.27 -15.58 -6.83
C LEU A 156 -3.04 -14.70 -7.05
N TRP A 157 -2.62 -13.96 -5.99
CA TRP A 157 -1.54 -12.99 -6.08
C TRP A 157 -0.18 -13.57 -5.69
N GLY A 158 -0.18 -14.72 -5.00
CA GLY A 158 1.02 -15.45 -4.59
C GLY A 158 1.57 -14.99 -3.25
N SER A 159 2.80 -15.36 -3.02
CA SER A 159 3.55 -15.09 -1.79
C SER A 159 3.50 -13.60 -1.42
N ASN A 160 3.56 -13.33 -0.10
CA ASN A 160 3.48 -12.00 0.52
C ASN A 160 2.09 -11.35 0.56
N ALA A 161 1.07 -11.89 -0.13
CA ALA A 161 -0.33 -11.51 0.02
C ALA A 161 -0.94 -12.19 1.26
N VAL A 162 -0.34 -11.99 2.44
CA VAL A 162 -0.63 -12.75 3.67
C VAL A 162 -1.79 -12.14 4.44
N ASN A 163 -1.63 -10.91 4.93
CA ASN A 163 -2.66 -10.23 5.72
C ASN A 163 -3.56 -9.33 4.87
N GLY A 164 -3.22 -9.14 3.60
CA GLY A 164 -4.02 -8.35 2.67
C GLY A 164 -3.34 -8.03 1.36
N VAL A 165 -4.15 -7.43 0.49
CA VAL A 165 -3.70 -6.89 -0.79
C VAL A 165 -4.24 -5.47 -0.92
N ILE A 166 -3.38 -4.52 -1.27
CA ILE A 166 -3.76 -3.16 -1.65
C ILE A 166 -3.54 -3.03 -3.15
N SER A 167 -4.61 -2.81 -3.90
CA SER A 167 -4.55 -2.66 -5.36
C SER A 167 -4.93 -1.24 -5.75
N ILE A 168 -3.95 -0.48 -6.22
CA ILE A 168 -4.11 0.89 -6.72
C ILE A 168 -4.35 0.79 -8.22
N THR A 169 -5.50 1.28 -8.69
CA THR A 169 -5.85 1.30 -10.11
C THR A 169 -5.93 2.73 -10.60
N THR A 170 -5.17 3.08 -11.63
CA THR A 170 -5.23 4.40 -12.25
C THR A 170 -6.30 4.45 -13.35
N LYS A 171 -6.86 5.65 -13.57
CA LYS A 171 -7.91 5.87 -14.58
C LYS A 171 -7.44 5.47 -15.98
N HIS A 172 -8.35 4.90 -16.75
CA HIS A 172 -8.17 4.71 -18.19
C HIS A 172 -7.94 6.08 -18.86
N ALA A 173 -7.05 6.14 -19.86
CA ALA A 173 -6.69 7.39 -20.51
C ALA A 173 -7.89 8.12 -21.15
N ARG A 174 -8.93 7.39 -21.58
CA ARG A 174 -10.20 7.97 -22.04
C ARG A 174 -10.87 8.89 -21.01
N ASN A 175 -10.72 8.60 -19.73
CA ASN A 175 -11.33 9.33 -18.62
C ASN A 175 -10.48 10.51 -18.11
N THR A 176 -9.36 10.79 -18.77
CA THR A 176 -8.40 11.83 -18.37
C THR A 176 -8.04 12.77 -19.51
N GLN A 177 -8.99 12.99 -20.42
CA GLN A 177 -8.81 13.85 -21.59
C GLN A 177 -8.81 15.34 -21.20
N GLY A 178 -8.20 16.16 -22.05
CA GLY A 178 -8.03 17.59 -21.81
C GLY A 178 -6.85 17.88 -20.87
N THR A 179 -6.81 19.10 -20.38
CA THR A 179 -5.75 19.57 -19.49
C THR A 179 -6.20 19.60 -18.04
N PHE A 180 -5.34 19.16 -17.14
CA PHE A 180 -5.51 19.26 -15.70
C PHE A 180 -4.29 19.97 -15.10
N LEU A 181 -4.54 20.94 -14.24
CA LEU A 181 -3.52 21.63 -13.46
C LEU A 181 -3.92 21.65 -12.00
N SER A 182 -2.98 21.43 -11.09
CA SER A 182 -3.20 21.64 -9.67
C SER A 182 -2.01 22.29 -9.00
N ALA A 183 -2.29 23.05 -7.95
CA ALA A 183 -1.29 23.62 -7.07
C ALA A 183 -1.80 23.56 -5.63
N THR A 184 -0.90 23.23 -4.70
CA THR A 184 -1.15 23.14 -3.26
C THR A 184 -0.09 23.95 -2.53
N VAL A 185 -0.47 24.64 -1.45
CA VAL A 185 0.45 25.32 -0.55
C VAL A 185 -0.09 25.28 0.87
N GLY A 186 0.78 25.03 1.84
CA GLY A 186 0.38 24.93 3.24
C GLY A 186 1.54 24.94 4.21
N THR A 187 1.27 24.51 5.44
CA THR A 187 2.24 24.52 6.53
C THR A 187 3.14 23.29 6.53
N GLU A 188 2.60 22.13 6.23
CA GLU A 188 3.31 20.87 6.11
C GLU A 188 3.53 20.51 4.62
N GLU A 189 2.50 20.57 3.81
CA GLU A 189 2.60 20.56 2.35
C GLU A 189 3.12 21.93 1.89
N LEU A 190 4.45 22.15 1.90
CA LEU A 190 5.05 23.43 1.59
C LEU A 190 4.68 23.88 0.19
N GLY A 191 4.66 22.96 -0.76
CA GLY A 191 4.21 23.21 -2.10
C GLY A 191 4.13 21.96 -2.94
N SER A 192 3.04 21.81 -3.70
CA SER A 192 2.98 20.83 -4.78
C SER A 192 2.35 21.44 -6.02
N ALA A 193 2.78 20.93 -7.18
CA ALA A 193 2.21 21.31 -8.46
C ALA A 193 2.14 20.10 -9.37
N ALA A 194 1.05 19.98 -10.11
CA ALA A 194 0.89 18.93 -11.11
C ALA A 194 0.26 19.46 -12.39
N ALA A 195 0.69 18.91 -13.50
CA ALA A 195 0.13 19.15 -14.82
C ALA A 195 -0.08 17.83 -15.54
N ARG A 196 -1.24 17.67 -16.17
CA ARG A 196 -1.56 16.52 -17.02
C ARG A 196 -2.22 17.00 -18.30
N TYR A 197 -1.87 16.34 -19.41
CA TYR A 197 -2.55 16.49 -20.68
C TYR A 197 -2.98 15.13 -21.20
N GLY A 198 -4.25 15.02 -21.57
CA GLY A 198 -4.82 13.84 -22.22
C GLY A 198 -5.30 14.17 -23.63
N GLY A 199 -5.03 13.28 -24.56
CA GLY A 199 -5.38 13.41 -25.97
C GLY A 199 -5.79 12.08 -26.59
N ARG A 200 -6.20 12.13 -27.86
CA ARG A 200 -6.58 10.97 -28.66
C ARG A 200 -5.55 10.71 -29.73
N PHE A 201 -5.42 9.45 -30.12
CA PHE A 201 -4.64 9.04 -31.31
C PHE A 201 -5.41 7.97 -32.07
N GLY A 202 -5.40 8.04 -33.38
CA GLY A 202 -6.25 7.19 -34.21
C GLY A 202 -7.75 7.37 -33.89
N GLU A 203 -8.53 6.34 -34.15
CA GLU A 203 -9.99 6.36 -33.93
C GLU A 203 -10.39 5.92 -32.50
N SER A 204 -9.63 5.00 -31.90
CA SER A 204 -9.96 4.33 -30.63
C SER A 204 -8.86 4.41 -29.58
N GLY A 205 -7.79 5.17 -29.83
CA GLY A 205 -6.66 5.33 -28.93
C GLY A 205 -6.77 6.59 -28.08
N PHE A 206 -6.36 6.50 -26.82
CA PHE A 206 -6.32 7.60 -25.86
C PHE A 206 -4.99 7.58 -25.13
N PHE A 207 -4.46 8.74 -24.79
CA PHE A 207 -3.24 8.84 -24.00
C PHE A 207 -3.36 9.95 -22.98
N ARG A 208 -2.51 9.87 -21.95
CA ARG A 208 -2.20 10.98 -21.05
C ARG A 208 -0.71 11.01 -20.76
N VAL A 209 -0.22 12.20 -20.51
CA VAL A 209 1.10 12.47 -19.93
C VAL A 209 0.92 13.38 -18.72
N PHE A 210 1.71 13.19 -17.68
CA PHE A 210 1.67 14.04 -16.50
C PHE A 210 3.06 14.27 -15.93
N GLY A 211 3.18 15.34 -15.16
CA GLY A 211 4.32 15.62 -14.31
C GLY A 211 3.82 16.27 -13.03
N GLN A 212 4.44 15.92 -11.91
CA GLN A 212 4.18 16.53 -10.60
C GLN A 212 5.45 16.72 -9.82
N TYR A 213 5.39 17.65 -8.88
CA TYR A 213 6.43 17.91 -7.91
C TYR A 213 5.79 18.19 -6.56
N SER A 214 6.33 17.59 -5.50
CA SER A 214 5.86 17.75 -4.13
C SER A 214 7.05 18.10 -3.22
N ASP A 215 6.84 19.04 -2.30
CA ASP A 215 7.78 19.49 -1.27
C ASP A 215 7.06 19.53 0.08
N ARG A 216 7.54 18.73 1.03
CA ARG A 216 6.95 18.59 2.36
C ARG A 216 7.95 18.98 3.44
N ALA A 217 7.47 19.70 4.46
CA ALA A 217 8.25 20.11 5.62
C ALA A 217 8.72 18.92 6.44
N ALA A 218 9.82 19.11 7.15
CA ALA A 218 10.25 18.17 8.18
C ALA A 218 9.23 18.08 9.32
N SER A 219 9.13 16.91 9.96
CA SER A 219 8.28 16.70 11.12
C SER A 219 8.81 17.43 12.36
N PHE A 220 7.95 17.67 13.34
CA PHE A 220 8.36 18.27 14.60
C PHE A 220 9.09 17.28 15.49
N LYS A 221 10.17 17.72 16.15
CA LYS A 221 10.87 16.96 17.17
C LYS A 221 11.29 17.86 18.33
N PRO A 222 10.82 17.61 19.55
CA PRO A 222 11.20 18.42 20.71
C PRO A 222 12.73 18.47 20.89
N ARG A 223 13.27 19.69 21.04
CA ARG A 223 14.68 19.96 21.35
C ARG A 223 15.70 19.54 20.28
N SER A 224 15.27 19.20 19.09
CA SER A 224 16.16 18.85 17.98
C SER A 224 15.54 19.30 16.67
N PRO A 225 16.24 20.05 15.81
CA PRO A 225 15.78 20.24 14.45
C PRO A 225 15.71 18.87 13.77
N THR A 226 14.66 18.65 13.00
CA THR A 226 14.54 17.49 12.11
C THR A 226 14.92 17.89 10.70
N SER A 227 15.54 17.00 9.97
CA SER A 227 15.85 17.15 8.54
C SER A 227 15.23 16.02 7.74
N ASP A 228 14.03 15.59 8.14
CA ASP A 228 13.23 14.60 7.43
C ASP A 228 12.27 15.25 6.42
N ASP A 229 12.63 16.42 5.89
CA ASP A 229 11.94 17.04 4.77
C ASP A 229 11.99 16.14 3.53
N TRP A 230 10.96 16.22 2.71
CA TRP A 230 10.79 15.29 1.59
C TRP A 230 10.41 16.03 0.31
N ARG A 231 11.13 15.73 -0.76
CA ARG A 231 10.91 16.30 -2.09
C ARG A 231 10.91 15.21 -3.12
N ILE A 232 9.93 15.21 -4.01
CA ILE A 232 9.83 14.24 -5.09
C ILE A 232 9.32 14.90 -6.37
N GLY A 233 9.95 14.56 -7.49
CA GLY A 233 9.43 14.78 -8.83
C GLY A 233 8.98 13.45 -9.44
N HIS A 234 7.80 13.41 -10.05
CA HIS A 234 7.23 12.24 -10.70
C HIS A 234 6.66 12.64 -12.06
N ALA A 235 6.94 11.84 -13.09
CA ALA A 235 6.37 12.03 -14.41
C ALA A 235 5.94 10.66 -14.97
N GLY A 236 4.86 10.65 -15.72
CA GLY A 236 4.34 9.41 -16.26
C GLY A 236 3.53 9.57 -17.55
N PHE A 237 3.32 8.45 -18.17
CA PHE A 237 2.60 8.29 -19.42
C PHE A 237 1.70 7.07 -19.37
N ARG A 238 0.50 7.18 -19.93
CA ARG A 238 -0.37 6.04 -20.19
C ARG A 238 -1.05 6.18 -21.55
N ALA A 239 -1.09 5.09 -22.32
CA ALA A 239 -1.90 4.95 -23.52
C ALA A 239 -2.78 3.71 -23.42
N ASP A 240 -4.04 3.86 -23.78
CA ASP A 240 -5.01 2.78 -23.89
C ASP A 240 -5.59 2.79 -25.31
N TRP A 241 -5.59 1.66 -25.97
CA TRP A 241 -5.99 1.53 -27.37
C TRP A 241 -6.85 0.29 -27.58
N ASP A 242 -8.09 0.47 -28.03
CA ASP A 242 -8.95 -0.59 -28.56
C ASP A 242 -8.49 -0.90 -30.00
N ALA A 243 -7.50 -1.80 -30.14
CA ALA A 243 -6.85 -2.12 -31.41
C ALA A 243 -7.79 -2.85 -32.39
N SER A 244 -8.79 -3.55 -31.86
CA SER A 244 -9.89 -4.18 -32.59
C SER A 244 -11.13 -4.26 -31.70
N SER A 245 -12.22 -4.84 -32.21
CA SER A 245 -13.42 -5.12 -31.40
C SER A 245 -13.18 -6.11 -30.26
N SER A 246 -12.11 -6.88 -30.31
CA SER A 246 -11.76 -7.89 -29.31
C SER A 246 -10.41 -7.67 -28.63
N ASP A 247 -9.57 -6.78 -29.14
CA ASP A 247 -8.22 -6.57 -28.59
C ASP A 247 -8.06 -5.18 -28.00
N ALA A 248 -7.68 -5.09 -26.74
CA ALA A 248 -7.31 -3.87 -26.05
C ALA A 248 -5.84 -3.92 -25.61
N LEU A 249 -5.14 -2.80 -25.79
CA LEU A 249 -3.74 -2.61 -25.42
C LEU A 249 -3.61 -1.47 -24.43
N THR A 250 -2.78 -1.65 -23.41
CA THR A 250 -2.35 -0.59 -22.49
C THR A 250 -0.84 -0.53 -22.48
N LEU A 251 -0.28 0.68 -22.54
CA LEU A 251 1.13 0.96 -22.30
C LEU A 251 1.26 2.05 -21.25
N GLN A 252 2.06 1.81 -20.22
CA GLN A 252 2.32 2.77 -19.14
C GLN A 252 3.82 2.87 -18.89
N ALA A 253 4.26 4.06 -18.49
CA ALA A 253 5.62 4.29 -18.02
C ALA A 253 5.63 5.40 -16.99
N ASP A 254 6.43 5.22 -15.94
CA ASP A 254 6.62 6.19 -14.87
C ASP A 254 8.10 6.38 -14.55
N LEU A 255 8.48 7.60 -14.16
CA LEU A 255 9.81 7.97 -13.70
C LEU A 255 9.68 8.84 -12.46
N TYR A 256 10.51 8.61 -11.44
CA TYR A 256 10.57 9.46 -10.26
C TYR A 256 11.99 9.73 -9.80
N SER A 257 12.15 10.84 -9.07
CA SER A 257 13.38 11.19 -8.36
C SER A 257 13.01 11.90 -7.07
N ALA A 258 13.54 11.42 -5.94
CA ALA A 258 13.25 11.92 -4.60
C ALA A 258 14.53 12.23 -3.83
N ASN A 259 14.48 13.31 -3.04
CA ASN A 259 15.42 13.64 -1.99
C ASN A 259 14.66 13.61 -0.66
N ILE A 260 15.09 12.76 0.24
CA ILE A 260 14.40 12.44 1.48
C ILE A 260 15.38 12.69 2.61
N GLY A 261 15.09 13.71 3.42
CA GLY A 261 15.87 14.01 4.60
C GLY A 261 15.71 12.90 5.64
N GLN A 262 16.76 12.62 6.39
CA GLN A 262 16.75 11.64 7.47
C GLN A 262 17.48 12.21 8.68
N TYR A 263 16.81 12.27 9.81
CA TYR A 263 17.41 12.68 11.08
C TYR A 263 17.54 11.49 12.01
N GLY A 264 18.69 11.43 12.68
CA GLY A 264 18.95 10.43 13.69
C GLY A 264 19.93 9.37 13.23
N PRO A 265 20.12 8.33 14.01
CA PRO A 265 20.89 7.20 13.55
C PRO A 265 20.18 6.61 12.34
N GLY A 266 20.86 6.50 11.23
CA GLY A 266 20.41 5.69 10.09
C GLY A 266 20.00 4.32 10.58
N VAL A 267 19.88 3.33 9.72
CA VAL A 267 19.48 1.98 10.16
C VAL A 267 20.26 1.59 11.43
N SER A 268 19.56 1.65 12.57
CA SER A 268 20.13 1.23 13.86
C SER A 268 19.83 -0.26 14.01
N ILE A 269 20.86 -1.06 14.00
CA ILE A 269 20.75 -2.50 14.18
C ILE A 269 21.32 -2.83 15.55
N ILE A 270 20.61 -3.64 16.31
CA ILE A 270 20.87 -4.10 17.67
C ILE A 270 22.20 -3.57 18.27
N GLY A 271 22.13 -2.52 19.09
CA GLY A 271 23.25 -2.00 19.86
C GLY A 271 24.24 -1.08 19.15
N ARG A 272 24.15 -0.88 17.84
CA ARG A 272 24.99 0.10 17.11
C ARG A 272 24.12 1.15 16.42
N PRO A 273 24.28 2.44 16.74
CA PRO A 273 23.67 3.50 15.96
C PRO A 273 24.32 3.55 14.57
N GLY A 274 23.50 3.67 13.54
CA GLY A 274 23.96 4.02 12.21
C GLY A 274 24.57 5.43 12.13
N PRO A 275 24.86 5.94 10.92
CA PRO A 275 25.27 7.32 10.71
C PRO A 275 24.31 8.29 11.39
N SER A 276 24.80 9.34 12.03
CA SER A 276 24.01 10.31 12.76
C SER A 276 24.23 11.72 12.24
N GLY A 277 23.20 12.56 12.34
CA GLY A 277 23.21 13.94 11.87
C GLY A 277 22.13 14.20 10.83
N ASP A 278 22.27 15.27 10.07
CA ASP A 278 21.45 15.56 8.91
C ASP A 278 21.91 14.70 7.74
N LEU A 279 21.13 13.69 7.44
CA LEU A 279 21.41 12.68 6.41
C LEU A 279 20.39 12.85 5.28
N GLU A 280 20.73 12.38 4.09
CA GLU A 280 19.84 12.45 2.93
C GLU A 280 19.81 11.10 2.20
N VAL A 281 18.64 10.65 1.87
CA VAL A 281 18.39 9.51 0.99
C VAL A 281 18.06 10.04 -0.40
N HIS A 282 18.80 9.58 -1.41
CA HIS A 282 18.44 9.84 -2.80
C HIS A 282 17.82 8.58 -3.38
N ALA A 283 16.58 8.68 -3.83
CA ALA A 283 15.86 7.58 -4.46
C ALA A 283 15.40 7.98 -5.87
N SER A 284 15.57 7.08 -6.82
CA SER A 284 15.08 7.28 -8.18
C SER A 284 14.67 5.95 -8.78
N GLY A 285 13.83 5.99 -9.79
CA GLY A 285 13.40 4.78 -10.47
C GLY A 285 12.45 5.05 -11.62
N GLY A 286 12.09 3.98 -12.28
CA GLY A 286 11.11 4.02 -13.34
C GLY A 286 10.63 2.65 -13.74
N ASN A 287 9.50 2.62 -14.41
CA ASN A 287 8.93 1.38 -14.90
C ASN A 287 8.28 1.56 -16.27
N VAL A 288 8.13 0.45 -16.96
CA VAL A 288 7.34 0.32 -18.19
C VAL A 288 6.46 -0.91 -18.05
N LEU A 289 5.16 -0.77 -18.30
CA LEU A 289 4.19 -1.85 -18.27
C LEU A 289 3.41 -1.89 -19.58
N GLY A 290 3.37 -3.08 -20.20
CA GLY A 290 2.50 -3.40 -21.33
C GLY A 290 1.45 -4.43 -20.94
N ARG A 291 0.20 -4.22 -21.39
CA ARG A 291 -0.90 -5.18 -21.22
C ARG A 291 -1.63 -5.35 -22.54
N TRP A 292 -1.86 -6.58 -22.91
CA TRP A 292 -2.76 -6.98 -23.99
C TRP A 292 -3.90 -7.81 -23.41
N ARG A 293 -5.12 -7.45 -23.75
CA ARG A 293 -6.33 -8.22 -23.42
C ARG A 293 -7.10 -8.54 -24.67
N ARG A 294 -7.54 -9.79 -24.78
CA ARG A 294 -8.39 -10.27 -25.87
C ARG A 294 -9.69 -10.84 -25.32
N ASP A 295 -10.80 -10.27 -25.75
CA ASP A 295 -12.13 -10.84 -25.54
C ASP A 295 -12.30 -12.05 -26.46
N LEU A 296 -12.59 -13.21 -25.88
CA LEU A 296 -12.81 -14.49 -26.57
C LEU A 296 -14.32 -14.77 -26.78
N GLY A 297 -15.18 -13.87 -26.32
CA GLY A 297 -16.63 -14.03 -26.31
C GLY A 297 -17.15 -14.93 -25.20
N GLY A 298 -18.47 -14.90 -24.99
CA GLY A 298 -19.10 -15.71 -23.95
C GLY A 298 -18.68 -15.38 -22.50
N GLY A 299 -18.13 -14.18 -22.28
CA GLY A 299 -17.58 -13.78 -20.97
C GLY A 299 -16.16 -14.25 -20.70
N SER A 300 -15.53 -14.94 -21.67
CA SER A 300 -14.15 -15.42 -21.56
C SER A 300 -13.16 -14.41 -22.13
N ASP A 301 -11.99 -14.26 -21.52
CA ASP A 301 -10.93 -13.38 -21.99
C ASP A 301 -9.52 -13.90 -21.66
N LEU A 302 -8.56 -13.47 -22.46
CA LEU A 302 -7.14 -13.75 -22.28
C LEU A 302 -6.40 -12.43 -22.05
N GLN A 303 -5.54 -12.39 -21.05
CA GLN A 303 -4.70 -11.23 -20.75
C GLN A 303 -3.23 -11.65 -20.65
N LEU A 304 -2.36 -10.87 -21.29
CA LEU A 304 -0.91 -10.95 -21.14
C LEU A 304 -0.42 -9.60 -20.65
N ARG A 305 0.34 -9.60 -19.55
CA ARG A 305 0.99 -8.42 -18.99
C ARG A 305 2.48 -8.67 -18.84
N ALA A 306 3.28 -7.69 -19.21
CA ALA A 306 4.71 -7.66 -18.91
C ALA A 306 5.08 -6.30 -18.35
N TYR A 307 6.02 -6.26 -17.37
CA TYR A 307 6.63 -5.02 -16.95
C TYR A 307 8.12 -5.19 -16.65
N TYR A 308 8.82 -4.07 -16.78
CA TYR A 308 10.16 -3.88 -16.28
C TYR A 308 10.15 -2.72 -15.27
N ASP A 309 10.79 -2.90 -14.14
CA ASP A 309 10.90 -1.93 -13.05
C ASP A 309 12.37 -1.81 -12.64
N ASN A 310 12.84 -0.58 -12.48
CA ASN A 310 14.19 -0.29 -11.97
C ASN A 310 14.08 0.71 -10.84
N THR A 311 14.65 0.39 -9.69
CA THR A 311 14.73 1.28 -8.53
C THR A 311 16.16 1.40 -8.05
N HIS A 312 16.53 2.61 -7.69
CA HIS A 312 17.83 2.97 -7.14
C HIS A 312 17.62 3.75 -5.85
N ARG A 313 18.18 3.26 -4.74
CA ARG A 313 18.14 3.90 -3.43
C ARG A 313 19.52 4.05 -2.85
N ASN A 314 19.93 5.27 -2.61
CA ASN A 314 21.20 5.62 -1.99
C ASN A 314 20.94 6.17 -0.58
N ASP A 315 20.78 5.24 0.39
CA ASP A 315 20.60 5.51 1.82
C ASP A 315 21.96 5.78 2.49
N PRO A 316 22.04 6.55 3.57
CA PRO A 316 23.26 6.70 4.36
C PRO A 316 23.88 5.39 4.84
N SER A 317 23.07 4.34 5.04
CA SER A 317 23.49 3.03 5.56
C SER A 317 23.75 2.00 4.47
N PHE A 318 23.17 2.14 3.29
CA PHE A 318 23.30 1.20 2.17
C PHE A 318 23.02 1.86 0.83
N ARG A 319 23.37 1.18 -0.24
CA ARG A 319 22.88 1.43 -1.59
C ARG A 319 22.15 0.19 -2.06
N ASP A 320 20.99 0.35 -2.66
CA ASP A 320 20.15 -0.72 -3.18
C ASP A 320 19.77 -0.41 -4.62
N ASP A 321 20.19 -1.25 -5.54
CA ASP A 321 19.83 -1.21 -6.95
C ASP A 321 19.03 -2.48 -7.24
N LEU A 322 17.75 -2.32 -7.63
CA LEU A 322 16.86 -3.44 -7.92
C LEU A 322 16.27 -3.31 -9.32
N GLU A 323 16.45 -4.34 -10.12
CA GLU A 323 15.83 -4.49 -11.43
C GLU A 323 14.86 -5.67 -11.40
N THR A 324 13.64 -5.48 -11.87
CA THR A 324 12.62 -6.54 -11.89
C THR A 324 11.98 -6.63 -13.27
N PHE A 325 11.95 -7.84 -13.82
CA PHE A 325 11.13 -8.19 -14.98
C PHE A 325 10.04 -9.17 -14.55
N ASP A 326 8.80 -8.92 -14.97
CA ASP A 326 7.65 -9.78 -14.65
C ASP A 326 6.79 -10.00 -15.88
N LEU A 327 6.35 -11.24 -16.05
CA LEU A 327 5.45 -11.68 -17.10
C LEU A 327 4.30 -12.46 -16.47
N ASP A 328 3.06 -12.07 -16.78
CA ASP A 328 1.84 -12.69 -16.24
C ASP A 328 0.84 -12.97 -17.38
N LEU A 329 0.45 -14.22 -17.52
CA LEU A 329 -0.59 -14.68 -18.43
C LEU A 329 -1.81 -15.12 -17.61
N GLN A 330 -2.98 -14.60 -17.96
CA GLN A 330 -4.25 -14.98 -17.34
C GLN A 330 -5.27 -15.35 -18.41
N HIS A 331 -6.03 -16.40 -18.16
CA HIS A 331 -7.18 -16.78 -18.96
C HIS A 331 -8.40 -16.93 -18.04
N ARG A 332 -9.41 -16.13 -18.30
CA ARG A 332 -10.74 -16.29 -17.72
C ARG A 332 -11.58 -17.09 -18.71
N TYR A 333 -12.11 -18.22 -18.27
CA TYR A 333 -12.86 -19.16 -19.06
C TYR A 333 -14.23 -19.44 -18.44
N VAL A 334 -15.30 -19.11 -19.15
CA VAL A 334 -16.68 -19.29 -18.71
C VAL A 334 -17.36 -20.36 -19.54
N PRO A 335 -17.16 -21.67 -19.19
CA PRO A 335 -17.72 -22.80 -19.96
C PRO A 335 -19.22 -22.92 -19.85
N SER A 336 -19.82 -22.38 -18.77
CA SER A 336 -21.25 -22.43 -18.52
C SER A 336 -21.67 -21.33 -17.54
N ALA A 337 -22.96 -21.10 -17.39
CA ALA A 337 -23.50 -20.17 -16.40
C ALA A 337 -23.17 -20.55 -14.92
N ARG A 338 -22.69 -21.76 -14.67
CA ARG A 338 -22.36 -22.24 -13.33
C ARG A 338 -20.88 -22.20 -12.99
N HIS A 339 -19.99 -22.14 -13.99
CA HIS A 339 -18.55 -22.20 -13.79
C HIS A 339 -17.89 -20.98 -14.39
N GLU A 340 -17.11 -20.31 -13.59
CA GLU A 340 -16.17 -19.28 -14.00
C GLU A 340 -14.77 -19.67 -13.52
N ILE A 341 -13.94 -20.08 -14.46
CA ILE A 341 -12.58 -20.56 -14.18
C ILE A 341 -11.59 -19.47 -14.56
N VAL A 342 -10.73 -19.10 -13.62
CA VAL A 342 -9.59 -18.20 -13.87
C VAL A 342 -8.32 -18.98 -13.59
N TRP A 343 -7.42 -19.04 -14.56
CA TRP A 343 -6.11 -19.65 -14.39
C TRP A 343 -5.03 -18.80 -15.04
N GLY A 344 -3.81 -18.95 -14.62
CA GLY A 344 -2.72 -18.19 -15.17
C GLY A 344 -1.36 -18.71 -14.77
N LEU A 345 -0.34 -18.15 -15.44
CA LEU A 345 1.06 -18.45 -15.24
C LEU A 345 1.80 -17.13 -15.03
N ASN A 346 2.77 -17.10 -14.14
CA ASN A 346 3.63 -15.95 -13.93
C ASN A 346 5.10 -16.34 -13.82
N TYR A 347 5.97 -15.46 -14.32
CA TYR A 347 7.41 -15.54 -14.16
C TYR A 347 7.93 -14.16 -13.75
N ARG A 348 8.78 -14.12 -12.73
CA ARG A 348 9.48 -12.91 -12.28
C ARG A 348 10.95 -13.24 -12.09
N VAL A 349 11.78 -12.29 -12.47
CA VAL A 349 13.20 -12.28 -12.11
C VAL A 349 13.53 -10.90 -11.54
N SER A 350 14.23 -10.91 -10.42
CA SER A 350 14.72 -9.70 -9.73
C SER A 350 16.22 -9.81 -9.55
N ASP A 351 16.94 -8.85 -10.10
CA ASP A 351 18.38 -8.69 -9.91
C ASP A 351 18.60 -7.56 -8.90
N ASN A 352 19.26 -7.83 -7.78
CA ASN A 352 19.49 -6.88 -6.70
C ASN A 352 20.98 -6.76 -6.39
N ASP A 353 21.56 -5.56 -6.50
CA ASP A 353 22.90 -5.19 -6.01
C ASP A 353 22.72 -4.31 -4.75
N ASN A 354 23.06 -4.86 -3.59
CA ASN A 354 22.98 -4.13 -2.32
C ASN A 354 24.39 -3.97 -1.72
N ARG A 355 24.80 -2.72 -1.56
CA ARG A 355 26.11 -2.37 -0.98
C ARG A 355 25.94 -1.66 0.34
N GLY A 356 26.31 -2.34 1.40
CA GLY A 356 26.31 -1.77 2.74
C GLY A 356 27.32 -0.62 2.90
N LYS A 357 26.96 0.31 3.77
CA LYS A 357 27.79 1.42 4.20
C LYS A 357 27.87 1.40 5.72
N GLY A 358 29.08 1.54 6.26
CA GLY A 358 29.26 1.56 7.71
C GLY A 358 29.00 0.19 8.36
N VAL A 359 27.91 0.09 9.12
CA VAL A 359 27.58 -1.14 9.89
C VAL A 359 26.66 -2.10 9.15
N PHE A 360 25.97 -1.63 8.13
CA PHE A 360 25.05 -2.45 7.35
C PHE A 360 25.82 -3.26 6.30
N ALA A 361 25.58 -4.55 6.18
CA ALA A 361 26.11 -5.39 5.13
C ALA A 361 25.19 -6.59 4.85
N LEU A 362 25.13 -6.98 3.59
CA LEU A 362 24.59 -8.24 3.13
C LEU A 362 25.70 -9.10 2.55
N ASP A 363 25.62 -10.41 2.72
CA ASP A 363 26.53 -11.41 2.15
C ASP A 363 25.71 -12.60 1.64
N PRO A 364 25.57 -12.79 0.31
CA PRO A 364 26.21 -12.03 -0.78
C PRO A 364 25.58 -10.61 -0.97
N GLN A 365 26.37 -9.69 -1.55
CA GLN A 365 25.89 -8.35 -1.91
C GLN A 365 24.91 -8.39 -3.09
N ASP A 366 25.22 -9.21 -4.08
CA ASP A 366 24.41 -9.40 -5.27
C ASP A 366 23.48 -10.61 -5.09
N SER A 367 22.21 -10.49 -5.53
CA SER A 367 21.26 -11.59 -5.57
C SER A 367 20.47 -11.55 -6.86
N ARG A 368 20.22 -12.71 -7.42
CA ARG A 368 19.28 -12.88 -8.53
C ARG A 368 18.21 -13.88 -8.12
N ASP A 369 17.01 -13.38 -7.96
CA ASP A 369 15.90 -14.16 -7.43
C ASP A 369 14.87 -14.43 -8.53
N GLN A 370 14.49 -15.68 -8.70
CA GLN A 370 13.50 -16.11 -9.67
C GLN A 370 12.27 -16.64 -8.96
N LEU A 371 11.12 -16.29 -9.51
CA LEU A 371 9.82 -16.80 -9.06
C LEU A 371 9.04 -17.21 -10.31
N PHE A 372 8.58 -18.44 -10.34
CA PHE A 372 7.60 -18.86 -11.31
C PHE A 372 6.42 -19.54 -10.60
N GLY A 373 5.23 -19.36 -11.15
CA GLY A 373 4.03 -19.91 -10.55
C GLY A 373 2.91 -20.10 -11.54
N GLY A 374 1.95 -20.89 -11.09
CA GLY A 374 0.69 -21.06 -11.77
C GLY A 374 -0.44 -21.08 -10.77
N PHE A 375 -1.56 -20.51 -11.12
CA PHE A 375 -2.77 -20.54 -10.30
C PHE A 375 -3.97 -21.02 -11.10
N ALA A 376 -4.93 -21.58 -10.40
CA ALA A 376 -6.25 -21.90 -10.93
C ALA A 376 -7.30 -21.73 -9.85
N GLN A 377 -8.43 -21.17 -10.23
CA GLN A 377 -9.61 -20.97 -9.37
C GLN A 377 -10.86 -21.27 -10.20
N ASP A 378 -11.82 -21.99 -9.60
CA ASP A 378 -13.17 -22.15 -10.14
C ASP A 378 -14.18 -21.52 -9.16
N GLN A 379 -15.01 -20.65 -9.68
CA GLN A 379 -16.15 -20.11 -8.99
C GLN A 379 -17.40 -20.86 -9.49
N PHE A 380 -17.91 -21.74 -8.64
CA PHE A 380 -19.01 -22.65 -8.95
C PHE A 380 -20.33 -22.17 -8.31
N ALA A 381 -21.31 -21.83 -9.14
CA ALA A 381 -22.67 -21.53 -8.68
C ALA A 381 -23.40 -22.85 -8.35
N ILE A 382 -23.46 -23.19 -7.05
CA ILE A 382 -24.22 -24.36 -6.54
C ILE A 382 -25.71 -24.12 -6.80
N SER A 383 -26.17 -22.90 -6.53
CA SER A 383 -27.50 -22.39 -6.84
C SER A 383 -27.42 -20.90 -7.16
N ASP A 384 -28.53 -20.26 -7.50
CA ASP A 384 -28.58 -18.82 -7.74
C ASP A 384 -28.16 -18.00 -6.52
N ALA A 385 -28.36 -18.54 -5.30
CA ALA A 385 -28.05 -17.88 -4.04
C ALA A 385 -26.77 -18.38 -3.39
N LEU A 386 -26.14 -19.45 -3.85
CA LEU A 386 -25.00 -20.06 -3.17
C LEU A 386 -23.87 -20.34 -4.16
N ARG A 387 -22.70 -19.76 -3.89
CA ARG A 387 -21.51 -19.84 -4.73
C ARG A 387 -20.32 -20.34 -3.92
N LEU A 388 -19.64 -21.34 -4.45
CA LEU A 388 -18.40 -21.92 -3.91
C LEU A 388 -17.23 -21.51 -4.80
N THR A 389 -16.19 -20.98 -4.20
CA THR A 389 -14.92 -20.72 -4.88
C THR A 389 -13.84 -21.63 -4.32
N VAL A 390 -13.17 -22.36 -5.18
CA VAL A 390 -12.00 -23.20 -4.83
C VAL A 390 -10.84 -22.79 -5.73
N GLY A 391 -9.71 -22.47 -5.14
CA GLY A 391 -8.53 -22.05 -5.89
C GLY A 391 -7.24 -22.41 -5.18
N THR A 392 -6.16 -22.42 -5.92
CA THR A 392 -4.81 -22.59 -5.40
C THR A 392 -3.78 -21.92 -6.30
N LYS A 393 -2.68 -21.48 -5.72
CA LYS A 393 -1.47 -21.11 -6.42
C LYS A 393 -0.33 -22.01 -6.01
N LEU A 394 0.43 -22.45 -6.99
CA LEU A 394 1.68 -23.17 -6.85
C LEU A 394 2.79 -22.22 -7.30
N GLU A 395 3.74 -21.97 -6.43
CA GLU A 395 4.89 -21.11 -6.73
C GLU A 395 6.19 -21.84 -6.40
N HIS A 396 7.23 -21.53 -7.13
CA HIS A 396 8.60 -21.83 -6.77
C HIS A 396 9.40 -20.53 -6.75
N ASN A 397 10.10 -20.29 -5.67
CA ASN A 397 11.01 -19.17 -5.50
C ASN A 397 12.36 -19.64 -4.94
N ASP A 398 13.41 -18.85 -5.17
CA ASP A 398 14.78 -19.23 -4.79
C ASP A 398 15.04 -19.15 -3.27
N PHE A 399 14.09 -18.59 -2.47
CA PHE A 399 14.23 -18.48 -1.02
C PHE A 399 13.67 -19.67 -0.26
N SER A 400 12.39 -20.04 -0.48
CA SER A 400 11.70 -21.10 0.25
C SER A 400 11.34 -22.32 -0.61
N GLY A 401 11.68 -22.32 -1.91
CA GLY A 401 11.38 -23.42 -2.82
C GLY A 401 9.91 -23.45 -3.25
N PHE A 402 9.25 -24.62 -3.16
CA PHE A 402 7.88 -24.80 -3.60
C PHE A 402 6.85 -24.46 -2.52
N GLU A 403 5.92 -23.57 -2.87
CA GLU A 403 4.83 -23.13 -2.03
C GLU A 403 3.47 -23.46 -2.62
N VAL A 404 2.52 -23.90 -1.79
CA VAL A 404 1.14 -24.21 -2.16
C VAL A 404 0.19 -23.33 -1.34
N GLN A 405 -0.63 -22.53 -2.02
CA GLN A 405 -1.48 -21.53 -1.37
C GLN A 405 -2.96 -21.74 -1.76
N PRO A 406 -3.66 -22.72 -1.12
CA PRO A 406 -5.05 -23.01 -1.39
C PRO A 406 -6.00 -22.03 -0.70
N THR A 407 -7.20 -21.90 -1.28
CA THR A 407 -8.34 -21.20 -0.70
C THR A 407 -9.65 -21.92 -1.01
N VAL A 408 -10.57 -21.89 -0.04
CA VAL A 408 -11.95 -22.29 -0.23
C VAL A 408 -12.82 -21.17 0.33
N ARG A 409 -13.74 -20.66 -0.48
CA ARG A 409 -14.64 -19.57 -0.10
C ARG A 409 -16.08 -19.93 -0.43
N LEU A 410 -17.01 -19.48 0.39
CA LEU A 410 -18.44 -19.67 0.20
C LEU A 410 -19.12 -18.30 0.31
N SER A 411 -19.94 -17.95 -0.67
CA SER A 411 -20.81 -16.77 -0.62
C SER A 411 -22.26 -17.22 -0.72
N TRP A 412 -23.10 -16.70 0.17
CA TRP A 412 -24.50 -17.05 0.27
C TRP A 412 -25.41 -15.82 0.38
N ASP A 413 -26.21 -15.60 -0.63
CA ASP A 413 -27.28 -14.61 -0.61
C ASP A 413 -28.44 -15.14 0.25
N VAL A 414 -28.39 -14.86 1.56
CA VAL A 414 -29.32 -15.37 2.58
C VAL A 414 -30.75 -14.89 2.34
N ALA A 415 -30.87 -13.62 1.94
CA ALA A 415 -32.12 -12.94 1.60
C ALA A 415 -31.79 -11.72 0.73
N PRO A 416 -32.79 -11.06 0.13
CA PRO A 416 -32.56 -9.78 -0.54
C PRO A 416 -31.81 -8.81 0.37
N ARG A 417 -30.74 -8.18 -0.14
CA ARG A 417 -29.88 -7.25 0.59
C ARG A 417 -29.13 -7.85 1.79
N GLN A 418 -28.93 -9.16 1.80
CA GLN A 418 -28.20 -9.88 2.87
C GLN A 418 -27.31 -10.94 2.24
N ASN A 419 -26.02 -10.79 2.40
CA ASN A 419 -25.01 -11.75 1.96
C ASN A 419 -24.16 -12.20 3.15
N ALA A 420 -24.00 -13.51 3.33
CA ALA A 420 -23.05 -14.11 4.27
C ALA A 420 -21.94 -14.80 3.49
N TRP A 421 -20.72 -14.72 4.00
CA TRP A 421 -19.60 -15.43 3.39
C TRP A 421 -18.67 -16.05 4.42
N ALA A 422 -17.96 -17.09 4.01
CA ALA A 422 -16.93 -17.74 4.81
C ALA A 422 -15.73 -18.08 3.94
N ALA A 423 -14.53 -18.05 4.52
CA ALA A 423 -13.31 -18.42 3.82
C ALA A 423 -12.32 -19.16 4.73
N VAL A 424 -11.58 -20.10 4.13
CA VAL A 424 -10.37 -20.71 4.71
C VAL A 424 -9.27 -20.64 3.68
N SER A 425 -8.14 -20.07 4.05
CA SER A 425 -7.04 -19.81 3.12
C SER A 425 -5.68 -20.04 3.79
N ARG A 426 -4.73 -20.65 3.06
CA ARG A 426 -3.30 -20.64 3.42
C ARG A 426 -2.58 -19.61 2.59
N ALA A 427 -1.67 -18.88 3.21
CA ALA A 427 -0.78 -17.90 2.57
C ALA A 427 0.62 -18.01 3.17
N VAL A 428 1.63 -17.60 2.40
CA VAL A 428 3.01 -17.58 2.86
C VAL A 428 3.67 -16.23 2.63
N ARG A 429 4.58 -15.85 3.54
CA ARG A 429 5.54 -14.77 3.34
C ARG A 429 6.90 -15.39 3.07
N VAL A 430 7.47 -15.10 1.92
CA VAL A 430 8.82 -15.56 1.59
C VAL A 430 9.87 -14.77 2.37
N PRO A 431 11.03 -15.36 2.69
CA PRO A 431 12.13 -14.69 3.35
C PRO A 431 12.60 -13.43 2.62
N THR A 432 13.18 -12.52 3.36
CA THR A 432 13.83 -11.31 2.83
C THR A 432 15.32 -11.49 2.73
N ARG A 433 15.98 -10.62 1.98
CA ARG A 433 17.44 -10.54 1.98
C ARG A 433 18.02 -10.17 3.37
N LEU A 434 17.28 -9.36 4.16
CA LEU A 434 17.69 -9.07 5.53
C LEU A 434 17.65 -10.31 6.45
N GLU A 435 16.72 -11.21 6.24
CA GLU A 435 16.62 -12.41 7.06
C GLU A 435 17.64 -13.48 6.68
N ARG A 436 18.01 -13.54 5.41
CA ARG A 436 18.95 -14.57 4.89
C ARG A 436 20.40 -14.11 4.77
N ASP A 437 20.61 -12.85 4.35
CA ASP A 437 21.93 -12.41 3.87
C ASP A 437 22.60 -11.40 4.81
N ILE A 438 21.95 -10.93 5.90
CA ILE A 438 22.54 -9.93 6.78
C ILE A 438 23.81 -10.48 7.48
N ALA A 439 24.88 -9.68 7.47
CA ALA A 439 26.15 -10.05 8.07
C ALA A 439 26.81 -8.81 8.68
N ILE A 440 26.45 -8.46 9.93
CA ILE A 440 26.88 -7.21 10.56
C ILE A 440 27.41 -7.42 11.97
N GLU A 441 28.43 -6.64 12.34
CA GLU A 441 28.88 -6.55 13.71
C GLU A 441 28.00 -5.59 14.52
N VAL A 442 27.39 -6.08 15.62
CA VAL A 442 26.44 -5.32 16.44
C VAL A 442 27.06 -4.74 17.72
N THR A 443 28.30 -5.08 18.03
CA THR A 443 29.06 -4.49 19.13
C THR A 443 30.06 -3.46 18.63
N PRO A 444 30.54 -2.51 19.47
CA PRO A 444 31.59 -1.58 19.08
C PRO A 444 32.89 -2.31 18.64
N PRO A 445 33.64 -1.74 17.69
CA PRO A 445 34.90 -2.34 17.24
C PRO A 445 35.85 -2.61 18.41
N GLY A 446 36.46 -3.81 18.44
CA GLY A 446 37.36 -4.24 19.50
C GLY A 446 36.68 -4.78 20.76
N SER A 447 35.33 -4.92 20.76
CA SER A 447 34.62 -5.57 21.85
C SER A 447 35.01 -7.04 21.98
N ASN A 448 35.07 -7.52 23.23
CA ASN A 448 35.18 -8.94 23.56
C ASN A 448 34.24 -9.24 24.73
N PRO A 449 33.13 -9.98 24.54
CA PRO A 449 32.75 -10.67 23.29
C PRO A 449 32.36 -9.72 22.17
N ARG A 450 32.59 -10.17 20.93
CA ARG A 450 32.15 -9.54 19.69
C ARG A 450 30.76 -10.09 19.30
N GLY A 451 29.74 -9.25 19.24
CA GLY A 451 28.40 -9.61 18.76
C GLY A 451 28.28 -9.46 17.25
N VAL A 452 27.71 -10.43 16.56
CA VAL A 452 27.43 -10.37 15.13
C VAL A 452 25.96 -10.76 14.87
N LEU A 453 25.25 -10.00 14.03
CA LEU A 453 23.92 -10.39 13.51
C LEU A 453 24.12 -11.04 12.16
N LEU A 454 23.61 -12.24 12.02
CA LEU A 454 23.73 -13.06 10.81
C LEU A 454 22.35 -13.42 10.28
N GLY A 455 22.24 -13.45 8.98
CA GLY A 455 21.17 -14.12 8.28
C GLY A 455 21.30 -15.64 8.42
N ASP A 456 20.33 -16.34 7.85
CA ASP A 456 20.28 -17.80 7.86
C ASP A 456 19.77 -18.32 6.52
N ASP A 457 20.59 -19.11 5.85
CA ASP A 457 20.21 -19.77 4.59
C ASP A 457 19.05 -20.77 4.76
N GLU A 458 18.88 -21.29 5.98
CA GLU A 458 17.78 -22.20 6.34
C GLU A 458 16.50 -21.46 6.78
N PHE A 459 16.51 -20.10 6.76
CA PHE A 459 15.30 -19.33 7.08
C PHE A 459 14.23 -19.59 6.01
N ASP A 460 13.10 -20.15 6.45
CA ASP A 460 12.02 -20.61 5.58
C ASP A 460 10.84 -19.62 5.51
N ALA A 461 9.85 -19.91 4.70
CA ALA A 461 8.64 -19.11 4.61
C ALA A 461 7.86 -19.08 5.94
N GLU A 462 7.29 -17.91 6.26
CA GLU A 462 6.31 -17.79 7.33
C GLU A 462 4.93 -18.20 6.79
N GLU A 463 4.20 -18.99 7.53
CA GLU A 463 2.89 -19.53 7.12
C GLU A 463 1.74 -18.85 7.85
N LEU A 464 0.64 -18.65 7.15
CA LEU A 464 -0.65 -18.24 7.69
C LEU A 464 -1.73 -19.23 7.27
N LEU A 465 -2.52 -19.71 8.25
CA LEU A 465 -3.81 -20.32 8.04
C LEU A 465 -4.91 -19.41 8.61
N ALA A 466 -5.75 -18.86 7.73
CA ALA A 466 -6.80 -17.91 8.08
C ALA A 466 -8.19 -18.52 7.97
N TYR A 467 -9.04 -18.21 8.96
CA TYR A 467 -10.47 -18.50 8.98
C TYR A 467 -11.23 -17.19 9.07
N GLU A 468 -12.16 -16.98 8.16
CA GLU A 468 -12.88 -15.73 8.03
C GLU A 468 -14.38 -15.97 7.89
N LEU A 469 -15.19 -15.09 8.47
CA LEU A 469 -16.63 -15.02 8.33
C LEU A 469 -17.04 -13.58 8.10
N GLY A 470 -18.00 -13.35 7.22
CA GLY A 470 -18.52 -12.01 7.01
C GLY A 470 -20.02 -11.99 6.75
N TYR A 471 -20.59 -10.82 7.01
CA TYR A 471 -22.00 -10.57 6.80
C TYR A 471 -22.24 -9.15 6.31
N ARG A 472 -22.83 -9.02 5.12
CA ARG A 472 -23.25 -7.76 4.53
C ARG A 472 -24.75 -7.64 4.62
N TRP A 473 -25.22 -6.50 5.10
CA TRP A 473 -26.62 -6.27 5.32
C TRP A 473 -27.01 -4.83 5.04
N GLN A 474 -28.07 -4.67 4.26
CA GLN A 474 -28.71 -3.39 4.02
C GLN A 474 -30.11 -3.38 4.66
N PRO A 475 -30.22 -3.06 5.97
CA PRO A 475 -31.51 -3.05 6.67
C PRO A 475 -32.46 -1.98 6.20
N LEU A 476 -31.94 -0.88 5.66
CA LEU A 476 -32.68 0.28 5.16
C LEU A 476 -32.04 0.72 3.83
N ASP A 477 -32.77 1.39 2.96
CA ASP A 477 -32.24 1.99 1.73
C ASP A 477 -31.09 2.97 2.04
N ALA A 478 -31.12 3.59 3.21
CA ALA A 478 -30.13 4.55 3.66
C ALA A 478 -28.99 3.96 4.50
N LEU A 479 -28.99 2.66 4.86
CA LEU A 479 -28.00 2.07 5.76
C LEU A 479 -27.44 0.77 5.19
N GLY A 480 -26.14 0.73 4.99
CA GLY A 480 -25.36 -0.47 4.65
C GLY A 480 -24.38 -0.82 5.77
N LEU A 481 -24.28 -2.11 6.09
CA LEU A 481 -23.38 -2.66 7.11
C LEU A 481 -22.54 -3.79 6.49
N ASP A 482 -21.25 -3.79 6.77
CA ASP A 482 -20.32 -4.88 6.42
C ASP A 482 -19.53 -5.26 7.68
N LEU A 483 -19.73 -6.49 8.15
CA LEU A 483 -19.04 -7.07 9.30
C LEU A 483 -18.15 -8.22 8.82
N ALA A 484 -16.90 -8.22 9.27
CA ALA A 484 -15.98 -9.33 9.09
C ALA A 484 -15.39 -9.76 10.44
N LEU A 485 -15.30 -11.06 10.65
CA LEU A 485 -14.64 -11.71 11.77
C LEU A 485 -13.50 -12.55 11.23
N PHE A 486 -12.38 -12.60 11.93
CA PHE A 486 -11.24 -13.39 11.51
C PHE A 486 -10.53 -14.08 12.68
N HIS A 487 -9.94 -15.23 12.39
CA HIS A 487 -9.02 -15.96 13.26
C HIS A 487 -7.87 -16.48 12.41
N ASN A 488 -6.68 -16.02 12.68
CA ASN A 488 -5.45 -16.29 11.96
C ASN A 488 -4.48 -17.08 12.84
N ARG A 489 -3.85 -18.12 12.30
CA ARG A 489 -2.77 -18.86 12.92
C ARG A 489 -1.52 -18.68 12.06
N TYR A 490 -0.46 -18.21 12.69
CA TYR A 490 0.83 -18.01 12.02
C TYR A 490 1.82 -19.03 12.61
N GLU A 491 2.59 -19.65 11.73
CA GLU A 491 3.64 -20.60 12.10
C GLU A 491 4.95 -20.17 11.44
N GLY A 492 6.07 -20.44 12.13
CA GLY A 492 7.40 -20.17 11.62
C GLY A 492 7.71 -18.68 11.43
N LEU A 493 7.19 -17.81 12.28
CA LEU A 493 7.51 -16.38 12.23
C LEU A 493 8.97 -16.12 12.63
N ALA A 494 9.52 -15.04 12.08
CA ALA A 494 10.89 -14.61 12.35
C ALA A 494 11.14 -14.37 13.84
N SER A 495 12.23 -14.93 14.34
CA SER A 495 12.80 -14.69 15.67
C SER A 495 14.28 -14.34 15.56
N LEU A 496 14.85 -13.79 16.64
CA LEU A 496 16.28 -13.50 16.77
C LEU A 496 16.84 -14.32 17.93
N GLU A 497 17.72 -15.26 17.62
CA GLU A 497 18.25 -16.24 18.56
C GLU A 497 19.75 -16.08 18.78
N PHE A 498 20.22 -16.30 20.02
CA PHE A 498 21.65 -16.43 20.24
C PHE A 498 22.15 -17.77 19.67
N GLY A 499 23.15 -17.68 18.80
CA GLY A 499 23.89 -18.85 18.32
C GLY A 499 25.01 -19.28 19.28
N THR A 500 25.73 -20.33 18.93
CA THR A 500 26.80 -20.86 19.72
C THR A 500 28.02 -19.92 19.69
N PRO A 501 28.51 -19.42 20.85
CA PRO A 501 29.71 -18.58 20.88
C PRO A 501 30.95 -19.36 20.39
N THR A 502 31.76 -18.68 19.61
CA THR A 502 33.03 -19.24 19.10
C THR A 502 34.21 -18.43 19.59
N LEU A 503 35.29 -19.12 20.00
CA LEU A 503 36.55 -18.49 20.41
C LEU A 503 37.55 -18.56 19.24
N ASP A 504 38.06 -17.43 18.81
CA ASP A 504 39.22 -17.38 17.93
C ASP A 504 40.53 -17.63 18.79
N PRO A 505 41.19 -18.76 18.62
CA PRO A 505 42.34 -19.08 19.45
C PRO A 505 43.61 -18.20 19.15
N GLN A 506 43.61 -17.49 18.02
CA GLN A 506 44.74 -16.61 17.64
C GLN A 506 44.60 -15.22 18.26
N THR A 507 43.39 -14.68 18.29
CA THR A 507 43.11 -13.33 18.79
C THR A 507 42.56 -13.31 20.20
N GLY A 508 42.03 -14.44 20.71
CA GLY A 508 41.33 -14.53 21.98
C GLY A 508 39.97 -13.86 22.00
N VAL A 509 39.43 -13.50 20.83
CA VAL A 509 38.10 -12.87 20.70
C VAL A 509 37.04 -13.95 20.72
N VAL A 510 36.05 -13.76 21.58
CA VAL A 510 34.81 -14.56 21.61
C VAL A 510 33.80 -13.88 20.68
N THR A 511 33.32 -14.58 19.65
CA THR A 511 32.25 -14.13 18.80
C THR A 511 30.90 -14.77 19.24
N VAL A 512 29.90 -13.94 19.50
CA VAL A 512 28.55 -14.36 19.87
C VAL A 512 27.63 -14.00 18.71
N PRO A 513 27.18 -14.96 17.89
CA PRO A 513 26.23 -14.70 16.82
C PRO A 513 24.81 -14.51 17.37
N VAL A 514 24.09 -13.61 16.76
CA VAL A 514 22.62 -13.50 16.81
C VAL A 514 22.13 -13.87 15.41
N VAL A 515 21.21 -14.81 15.30
CA VAL A 515 20.82 -15.40 14.01
C VAL A 515 19.32 -15.27 13.82
N ASN A 516 18.88 -14.94 12.63
CA ASN A 516 17.47 -15.01 12.26
C ASN A 516 17.04 -16.49 12.22
N ARG A 517 15.86 -16.80 12.79
CA ARG A 517 15.25 -18.13 12.84
C ARG A 517 13.74 -18.05 12.68
N ASN A 518 13.06 -19.19 12.38
CA ASN A 518 11.60 -19.32 12.31
C ASN A 518 11.07 -19.99 13.59
N LEU A 519 11.35 -19.43 14.77
CA LEU A 519 11.02 -20.06 16.06
C LEU A 519 9.93 -19.31 16.83
N THR A 520 9.02 -18.63 16.14
CA THR A 520 7.89 -17.95 16.77
C THR A 520 6.60 -18.30 16.03
N ASP A 521 5.56 -18.62 16.77
CA ASP A 521 4.20 -18.72 16.26
C ASP A 521 3.36 -17.56 16.76
N ALA A 522 2.20 -17.33 16.15
CA ALA A 522 1.27 -16.32 16.63
C ALA A 522 -0.18 -16.66 16.32
N ARG A 523 -1.09 -15.98 17.02
CA ARG A 523 -2.51 -15.97 16.71
C ARG A 523 -3.00 -14.54 16.68
N SER A 524 -3.70 -14.16 15.61
CA SER A 524 -4.46 -12.92 15.60
C SER A 524 -5.93 -13.19 15.38
N GLN A 525 -6.78 -12.46 16.08
CA GLN A 525 -8.23 -12.55 15.93
C GLN A 525 -8.87 -11.19 16.11
N GLY A 526 -10.03 -10.99 15.49
CA GLY A 526 -10.67 -9.70 15.58
C GLY A 526 -11.99 -9.60 14.84
N ALA A 527 -12.51 -8.37 14.90
CA ALA A 527 -13.74 -7.95 14.24
C ALA A 527 -13.55 -6.60 13.55
N GLU A 528 -14.11 -6.48 12.39
CA GLU A 528 -14.06 -5.31 11.53
C GLU A 528 -15.48 -4.94 11.11
N LEU A 529 -15.89 -3.69 11.33
CA LEU A 529 -17.20 -3.18 10.97
C LEU A 529 -17.05 -1.94 10.12
N LEU A 530 -17.77 -1.91 8.99
CA LEU A 530 -17.97 -0.72 8.18
C LEU A 530 -19.48 -0.43 8.11
N ALA A 531 -19.87 0.81 8.38
CA ALA A 531 -21.24 1.28 8.29
C ALA A 531 -21.30 2.50 7.38
N THR A 532 -22.17 2.49 6.39
CA THR A 532 -22.44 3.64 5.51
C THR A 532 -23.90 4.05 5.70
N PHE A 533 -24.11 5.31 6.03
CA PHE A 533 -25.44 5.84 6.31
C PHE A 533 -25.68 7.15 5.55
N TRP A 534 -26.72 7.19 4.74
CA TRP A 534 -27.26 8.40 4.14
C TRP A 534 -28.23 9.07 5.11
N ALA A 535 -27.73 10.05 5.86
CA ALA A 535 -28.57 10.82 6.78
C ALA A 535 -29.58 11.70 6.02
N ARG A 536 -29.18 12.15 4.82
CA ARG A 536 -29.99 12.87 3.81
C ARG A 536 -29.36 12.65 2.44
N ASP A 537 -30.06 12.98 1.35
CA ASP A 537 -29.55 12.83 -0.02
C ASP A 537 -28.21 13.54 -0.26
N ASN A 538 -27.94 14.63 0.48
CA ASN A 538 -26.73 15.42 0.39
C ASN A 538 -25.76 15.20 1.57
N TRP A 539 -26.02 14.22 2.46
CA TRP A 539 -25.20 13.99 3.66
C TRP A 539 -24.97 12.51 3.93
N ARG A 540 -23.75 12.06 3.73
CA ARG A 540 -23.33 10.68 3.94
C ARG A 540 -22.37 10.58 5.14
N LEU A 541 -22.61 9.62 6.01
CA LEU A 541 -21.76 9.24 7.13
C LEU A 541 -21.16 7.86 6.86
N ILE A 542 -19.87 7.70 7.12
CA ILE A 542 -19.16 6.43 6.99
C ILE A 542 -18.44 6.20 8.31
N GLY A 543 -18.83 5.16 9.04
CA GLY A 543 -18.21 4.74 10.30
C GLY A 543 -17.44 3.45 10.12
N SER A 544 -16.25 3.35 10.68
CA SER A 544 -15.50 2.10 10.75
C SER A 544 -15.03 1.84 12.19
N TYR A 545 -15.02 0.57 12.56
CA TYR A 545 -14.45 0.11 13.82
C TYR A 545 -13.71 -1.19 13.61
N SER A 546 -12.56 -1.34 14.26
CA SER A 546 -11.81 -2.59 14.28
C SER A 546 -11.30 -2.91 15.68
N TYR A 547 -11.39 -4.18 16.03
CA TYR A 547 -10.79 -4.77 17.22
C TYR A 547 -9.85 -5.89 16.78
N ILE A 548 -8.61 -5.85 17.27
CA ILE A 548 -7.55 -6.80 16.93
C ILE A 548 -6.87 -7.26 18.22
N TYR A 549 -6.71 -8.56 18.37
CA TYR A 549 -5.91 -9.16 19.43
C TYR A 549 -4.83 -10.03 18.79
N LEU A 550 -3.57 -9.76 19.12
CA LEU A 550 -2.41 -10.53 18.70
C LEU A 550 -1.79 -11.20 19.91
N ASP A 551 -1.47 -12.49 19.81
CA ASP A 551 -0.79 -13.31 20.81
C ASP A 551 0.41 -13.99 20.13
N MET A 552 1.63 -13.63 20.56
CA MET A 552 2.88 -14.16 20.03
C MET A 552 3.41 -15.26 20.94
N GLN A 553 3.87 -16.35 20.36
CA GLN A 553 4.29 -17.56 21.08
C GLN A 553 5.72 -17.95 20.64
N PRO A 554 6.77 -17.33 21.20
CA PRO A 554 8.14 -17.70 20.89
C PRO A 554 8.47 -19.09 21.46
N HIS A 555 9.12 -19.94 20.65
CA HIS A 555 9.58 -21.27 21.04
C HIS A 555 11.05 -21.31 21.40
N GLY A 556 11.79 -20.22 21.09
CA GLY A 556 13.21 -20.03 21.36
C GLY A 556 13.49 -18.92 22.38
N GLY A 557 14.72 -18.45 22.39
CA GLY A 557 15.16 -17.36 23.26
C GLY A 557 14.90 -15.96 22.65
N ASP A 558 13.93 -15.80 21.79
CA ASP A 558 13.64 -14.59 21.02
C ASP A 558 13.93 -13.31 21.81
N LEU A 559 14.82 -12.46 21.31
CA LEU A 559 15.31 -11.25 21.96
C LEU A 559 14.20 -10.17 22.07
N ASN A 560 13.05 -10.55 22.67
CA ASN A 560 11.87 -9.72 22.89
C ASN A 560 11.18 -9.19 21.62
N ARG A 561 11.50 -9.68 20.39
CA ARG A 561 10.85 -9.26 19.16
C ARG A 561 9.33 -9.51 19.22
N ALA A 562 8.92 -10.68 19.72
CA ALA A 562 7.51 -11.03 19.90
C ALA A 562 6.75 -10.00 20.74
N VAL A 563 7.28 -9.64 21.91
CA VAL A 563 6.64 -8.68 22.82
C VAL A 563 6.49 -7.30 22.18
N PHE A 564 7.47 -6.89 21.37
CA PHE A 564 7.38 -5.60 20.67
C PHE A 564 6.37 -5.61 19.55
N LEU A 565 6.26 -6.69 18.78
CA LEU A 565 5.26 -6.81 17.71
C LEU A 565 3.83 -6.83 18.23
N GLU A 566 3.58 -7.50 19.36
CA GLU A 566 2.28 -7.43 20.05
C GLU A 566 1.94 -6.00 20.45
N GLY A 567 2.88 -5.31 21.10
CA GLY A 567 2.67 -3.95 21.61
C GLY A 567 2.61 -2.87 20.53
N ALA A 568 3.14 -3.12 19.33
CA ALA A 568 3.12 -2.18 18.22
C ALA A 568 1.79 -2.14 17.42
N THR A 569 0.84 -3.00 17.78
CA THR A 569 -0.46 -3.06 17.11
C THR A 569 -1.55 -2.46 18.00
N PRO A 570 -2.28 -1.41 17.57
CA PRO A 570 -3.37 -0.86 18.38
C PRO A 570 -4.54 -1.86 18.41
N ARG A 571 -5.04 -2.15 19.62
CA ARG A 571 -6.14 -3.13 19.79
C ARG A 571 -7.47 -2.65 19.25
N GLN A 572 -7.69 -1.33 19.23
CA GLN A 572 -8.94 -0.72 18.79
C GLN A 572 -8.65 0.49 17.92
N GLN A 573 -9.41 0.61 16.87
CA GLN A 573 -9.41 1.78 16.01
C GLN A 573 -10.84 2.13 15.63
N PHE A 574 -11.12 3.41 15.55
CA PHE A 574 -12.42 3.95 15.14
C PHE A 574 -12.21 5.11 14.17
N SER A 575 -13.06 5.19 13.15
CA SER A 575 -13.13 6.34 12.27
C SER A 575 -14.59 6.68 11.96
N LEU A 576 -14.89 7.97 11.90
CA LEU A 576 -16.17 8.49 11.45
C LEU A 576 -15.93 9.60 10.44
N ARG A 577 -16.42 9.42 9.24
CA ARG A 577 -16.32 10.38 8.16
C ARG A 577 -17.69 10.95 7.82
N SER A 578 -17.78 12.26 7.71
CA SER A 578 -18.98 13.01 7.31
C SER A 578 -18.70 13.71 5.98
N LEU A 579 -19.54 13.46 4.98
CA LEU A 579 -19.46 14.03 3.64
C LEU A 579 -20.75 14.79 3.39
N LEU A 580 -20.70 16.13 3.38
CA LEU A 580 -21.85 17.00 3.26
C LEU A 580 -21.74 17.93 2.05
N ASP A 581 -22.70 17.84 1.14
CA ASP A 581 -22.84 18.76 0.02
C ASP A 581 -23.79 19.89 0.40
N LEU A 582 -23.32 21.14 0.26
CA LEU A 582 -24.06 22.35 0.62
C LEU A 582 -24.52 23.12 -0.63
N PRO A 583 -25.55 23.98 -0.50
CA PRO A 583 -25.93 24.89 -1.59
C PRO A 583 -24.75 25.76 -2.05
N GLY A 584 -24.78 26.20 -3.30
CA GLY A 584 -23.70 27.04 -3.85
C GLY A 584 -22.46 26.28 -4.30
N ARG A 585 -22.57 24.96 -4.53
CA ARG A 585 -21.47 24.07 -4.94
C ARG A 585 -20.36 23.99 -3.89
N LEU A 586 -20.73 24.07 -2.62
CA LEU A 586 -19.82 23.92 -1.47
C LEU A 586 -19.86 22.48 -0.96
N GLN A 587 -18.74 22.00 -0.47
CA GLN A 587 -18.59 20.71 0.22
C GLN A 587 -17.95 20.94 1.57
N LEU A 588 -18.48 20.30 2.61
CA LEU A 588 -17.91 20.24 3.95
C LEU A 588 -17.70 18.77 4.32
N ASP A 589 -16.45 18.37 4.42
CA ASP A 589 -16.05 17.02 4.76
C ASP A 589 -15.30 17.04 6.09
N ALA A 590 -15.57 16.07 6.95
CA ALA A 590 -14.87 15.90 8.21
C ALA A 590 -14.56 14.44 8.46
N GLN A 591 -13.39 14.13 8.98
CA GLN A 591 -13.00 12.78 9.39
C GLN A 591 -12.42 12.82 10.80
N PHE A 592 -13.13 12.20 11.74
CA PHE A 592 -12.63 11.89 13.06
C PHE A 592 -12.01 10.50 13.05
N ARG A 593 -10.86 10.34 13.70
CA ARG A 593 -10.22 9.05 13.90
C ARG A 593 -9.70 8.91 15.32
N HIS A 594 -9.73 7.69 15.82
CA HIS A 594 -9.16 7.30 17.11
C HIS A 594 -8.35 6.02 16.94
N SER A 595 -7.15 6.01 17.50
CA SER A 595 -6.30 4.84 17.64
C SER A 595 -5.99 4.60 19.11
N ALA A 596 -6.18 3.37 19.58
CA ALA A 596 -5.75 2.99 20.91
C ALA A 596 -4.22 3.06 21.04
N ALA A 597 -3.73 3.08 22.29
CA ALA A 597 -2.30 3.13 22.60
C ALA A 597 -1.53 1.95 21.96
N LEU A 598 -0.29 2.23 21.58
CA LEU A 598 0.72 1.22 21.29
C LEU A 598 1.47 0.94 22.59
N GLU A 599 1.30 -0.26 23.14
CA GLU A 599 1.82 -0.59 24.48
C GLU A 599 3.34 -0.67 24.52
N ARG A 600 3.95 -1.12 23.42
CA ARG A 600 5.41 -1.29 23.28
C ARG A 600 5.84 -1.10 21.83
N LEU A 601 7.07 -0.65 21.65
CA LEU A 601 7.63 -0.45 20.30
C LEU A 601 9.01 -1.09 20.18
N PRO A 602 9.36 -1.67 19.02
CA PRO A 602 10.67 -2.25 18.76
C PRO A 602 11.80 -1.24 19.04
N GLY A 603 12.88 -1.70 19.69
CA GLY A 603 14.09 -0.89 19.91
C GLY A 603 13.98 0.16 21.03
N THR A 604 12.95 0.10 21.90
CA THR A 604 12.87 0.94 23.10
C THR A 604 13.44 0.21 24.32
N VAL A 605 14.38 0.83 25.06
CA VAL A 605 15.07 0.22 26.21
C VAL A 605 14.10 -0.11 27.35
N ASP A 606 13.06 0.71 27.54
CA ASP A 606 12.06 0.59 28.61
C ASP A 606 10.68 0.17 28.12
N GLY A 607 10.56 -0.31 26.85
CA GLY A 607 9.29 -0.67 26.26
C GLY A 607 8.32 0.53 26.16
N ALA A 608 8.85 1.75 25.97
CA ALA A 608 8.02 2.95 25.87
C ALA A 608 7.04 2.83 24.69
N GLY A 609 5.75 2.89 25.01
CA GLY A 609 4.66 2.90 24.05
C GLY A 609 4.41 4.29 23.46
N ILE A 610 3.29 4.40 22.80
CA ILE A 610 2.67 5.66 22.36
C ILE A 610 1.26 5.68 22.90
N ASP A 611 0.88 6.79 23.56
CA ASP A 611 -0.49 6.96 24.05
C ASP A 611 -1.50 6.94 22.91
N GLY A 612 -2.72 6.48 23.20
CA GLY A 612 -3.81 6.56 22.25
C GLY A 612 -4.14 8.01 21.90
N TYR A 613 -4.49 8.25 20.65
CA TYR A 613 -4.79 9.58 20.15
C TYR A 613 -6.11 9.64 19.39
N SER A 614 -6.66 10.85 19.33
CA SER A 614 -7.84 11.15 18.51
C SER A 614 -7.55 12.39 17.68
N GLU A 615 -7.88 12.34 16.39
CA GLU A 615 -7.66 13.46 15.49
C GLU A 615 -8.87 13.76 14.62
N LEU A 616 -8.93 14.99 14.17
CA LEU A 616 -9.97 15.51 13.31
C LEU A 616 -9.33 16.19 12.10
N ASP A 617 -9.74 15.76 10.91
CA ASP A 617 -9.41 16.41 9.65
C ASP A 617 -10.70 17.05 9.08
N VAL A 618 -10.58 18.26 8.53
CA VAL A 618 -11.73 19.00 7.95
C VAL A 618 -11.33 19.56 6.60
N ARG A 619 -12.19 19.36 5.61
CA ARG A 619 -12.05 19.95 4.26
C ARG A 619 -13.27 20.78 3.93
N VAL A 620 -13.03 21.99 3.47
CA VAL A 620 -14.04 22.85 2.81
C VAL A 620 -13.62 23.03 1.36
N ALA A 621 -14.51 22.72 0.44
CA ALA A 621 -14.25 22.91 -0.99
C ALA A 621 -15.36 23.66 -1.67
N TRP A 622 -15.01 24.44 -2.66
CA TRP A 622 -15.89 25.22 -3.49
C TRP A 622 -15.61 24.99 -4.96
N GLN A 623 -16.61 24.49 -5.67
CA GLN A 623 -16.57 24.44 -7.13
C GLN A 623 -16.87 25.84 -7.69
N ALA A 624 -15.83 26.66 -7.77
CA ALA A 624 -15.92 28.08 -8.15
C ALA A 624 -16.44 28.26 -9.60
N SER A 625 -16.13 27.32 -10.50
CA SER A 625 -16.68 27.21 -11.84
C SER A 625 -16.80 25.72 -12.24
N GLU A 626 -17.24 25.42 -13.44
CA GLU A 626 -17.25 24.05 -13.98
C GLU A 626 -15.83 23.45 -14.08
N HIS A 627 -14.85 24.29 -14.19
CA HIS A 627 -13.44 23.95 -14.41
C HIS A 627 -12.55 24.10 -13.18
N LEU A 628 -12.92 24.93 -12.19
CA LEU A 628 -12.09 25.30 -11.05
C LEU A 628 -12.70 24.86 -9.73
N GLU A 629 -11.98 24.02 -9.00
CA GLU A 629 -12.22 23.69 -7.61
C GLU A 629 -11.15 24.36 -6.73
N LEU A 630 -11.58 25.00 -5.65
CA LEU A 630 -10.73 25.52 -4.59
C LEU A 630 -11.06 24.77 -3.30
N SER A 631 -10.06 24.34 -2.56
CA SER A 631 -10.26 23.69 -1.28
C SER A 631 -9.29 24.18 -0.22
N LEU A 632 -9.75 24.19 1.03
CA LEU A 632 -8.97 24.42 2.24
C LEU A 632 -9.10 23.17 3.11
N VAL A 633 -7.98 22.62 3.53
CA VAL A 633 -7.92 21.40 4.35
C VAL A 633 -7.13 21.71 5.61
N GLY A 634 -7.70 21.34 6.76
CA GLY A 634 -7.00 21.28 8.03
C GLY A 634 -6.89 19.83 8.47
N GLN A 635 -5.71 19.41 8.83
CA GLN A 635 -5.40 18.04 9.29
C GLN A 635 -4.89 18.07 10.71
N ASN A 636 -5.17 17.01 11.49
CA ASN A 636 -4.71 16.84 12.87
C ASN A 636 -5.11 18.02 13.76
N LEU A 637 -6.37 18.44 13.71
CA LEU A 637 -6.85 19.70 14.29
C LEU A 637 -7.01 19.66 15.83
N LEU A 638 -7.05 18.46 16.46
CA LEU A 638 -7.32 18.33 17.89
C LEU A 638 -6.08 18.54 18.76
N HIS A 639 -4.87 18.29 18.23
CA HIS A 639 -3.62 18.48 18.95
C HIS A 639 -2.66 19.37 18.14
N ASP A 640 -1.79 20.08 18.83
CA ASP A 640 -0.74 20.86 18.14
C ASP A 640 0.25 19.91 17.45
N HIS A 641 0.57 18.81 18.12
CA HIS A 641 1.36 17.69 17.59
C HIS A 641 1.09 16.42 18.41
N HIS A 642 1.25 15.25 17.82
CA HIS A 642 1.07 13.95 18.45
C HIS A 642 1.97 12.89 17.81
N LEU A 643 2.14 11.77 18.51
CA LEU A 643 2.90 10.62 18.02
C LEU A 643 1.95 9.57 17.46
N GLU A 644 2.34 8.92 16.35
CA GLU A 644 1.56 7.81 15.78
C GLU A 644 2.35 6.49 15.77
N PHE A 645 3.66 6.53 15.45
CA PHE A 645 4.50 5.31 15.35
C PHE A 645 5.99 5.62 15.50
N GLY A 646 6.79 4.57 15.71
CA GLY A 646 8.26 4.64 15.68
C GLY A 646 8.92 4.79 17.07
N THR A 647 10.22 4.57 17.12
CA THR A 647 11.02 4.68 18.34
C THR A 647 11.39 6.13 18.66
N PRO A 648 11.70 6.49 19.92
CA PRO A 648 12.12 7.85 20.26
C PRO A 648 13.29 8.39 19.44
N ALA A 649 14.16 7.51 18.95
CA ALA A 649 15.30 7.89 18.12
C ALA A 649 14.93 8.25 16.67
N THR A 650 13.85 7.64 16.13
CA THR A 650 13.54 7.70 14.70
C THR A 650 12.20 8.38 14.39
N ARG A 651 11.32 8.59 15.38
CA ARG A 651 10.01 9.19 15.19
C ARG A 651 10.06 10.72 15.25
N GLY A 652 9.26 11.36 14.43
CA GLY A 652 8.82 12.76 14.56
C GLY A 652 7.43 12.82 15.16
N GLU A 653 7.01 13.98 15.64
CA GLU A 653 5.63 14.25 16.03
C GLU A 653 4.89 14.85 14.83
N ILE A 654 3.65 14.39 14.63
CA ILE A 654 2.81 14.82 13.52
C ILE A 654 2.09 16.09 13.94
N GLU A 655 2.29 17.17 13.19
CA GLU A 655 1.78 18.49 13.52
C GLU A 655 0.36 18.71 13.00
N ARG A 656 -0.34 19.63 13.63
CA ARG A 656 -1.51 20.27 13.03
C ARG A 656 -1.09 20.99 11.76
N SER A 657 -1.78 20.73 10.66
CA SER A 657 -1.45 21.34 9.39
C SER A 657 -2.66 21.92 8.67
N VAL A 658 -2.40 22.89 7.82
CA VAL A 658 -3.41 23.52 6.96
C VAL A 658 -2.80 23.72 5.58
N TYR A 659 -3.56 23.37 4.55
CA TYR A 659 -3.18 23.68 3.18
C TYR A 659 -4.37 24.13 2.31
N GLY A 660 -4.09 24.94 1.31
CA GLY A 660 -5.00 25.32 0.24
C GLY A 660 -4.62 24.63 -1.06
N LYS A 661 -5.63 24.16 -1.80
CA LYS A 661 -5.44 23.54 -3.13
C LYS A 661 -6.36 24.17 -4.16
N ALA A 662 -5.81 24.45 -5.32
CA ALA A 662 -6.56 24.80 -6.53
C ALA A 662 -6.39 23.68 -7.56
N ALA A 663 -7.50 23.22 -8.15
CA ALA A 663 -7.50 22.20 -9.20
C ALA A 663 -8.33 22.70 -10.39
N TRP A 664 -7.72 22.72 -11.55
CA TRP A 664 -8.30 23.26 -12.79
C TRP A 664 -8.33 22.18 -13.88
N ARG A 665 -9.50 22.04 -14.55
CA ARG A 665 -9.75 21.07 -15.65
C ARG A 665 -10.33 21.79 -16.83
N PHE A 666 -9.78 21.61 -18.06
CA PHE A 666 -10.30 22.16 -19.31
C PHE A 666 -9.91 21.31 -20.53
#